data_20be13ef0edc7159273b5f35c0f13acf
#
_entry.id   20be13ef0edc7159273b5f35c0f13acf
#
_cell.length_a   1.000
_cell.length_b   1.000
_cell.length_c   1.000
_cell.angle_alpha   90.00
_cell.angle_beta   90.00
_cell.angle_gamma   90.00
#
_symmetry.space_group_name_H-M   'P 1'
#
loop_
_entity.id
_entity.type
_entity.pdbx_description
1 polymer ?
#
loop_
_entity_poly.entity_id
_entity_poly.type
_entity_poly.pdbx_seq_one_letter_code
_entity_poly.pdbx_strand_id
1 'polypeptide(L)'
;MTHVSILKLALLASATMPFAASAQTTPATPPAAAPAPQSGLGDIIVTATKRNENLQSVPVAITAITTEQLTKQGVFSTSDLNNSIPNLQVSSAYGETQPNFTVRGIGVGTEYNSNSASPVGIYVDEVYQSFRASHGQQLYDLRQVEVVRGPQGTLFGRNTTGGAINFITRKPDLHGSNGYATVGYGSFNRRSFEGAVEVTPVEDILGIRIAGNYVNSDPYVKNVQPVGLIKSSPNIPDALAFGDRNTGISPGGAETFGLRGQVRYKPSHGVDLTFKAYVSQSIGGQDSPQNHGPSLTNDTIALADSAFGFFYTPLAASIYGVPNLASLLPPAYSASANGLSSRQIQGNSIGMARVKTFGTTFNAKFALSDSANLTSITGYDKTHSELLPKIDCDGTPYNVCAIGYESMSKSFNQDLRVDYASGAFKAIVGAYYGRDEIVTNNTPDFYGFLSDVNSAMGNPKTYFNPVGIGASQPGTFVVPFVTALKATQDYTQERKSAAIYGEASFAITPALKLTAGLRYTWDKVAYKNALTTFYDDTGRARLYTVSDYAPGGVAQNYEIGVSPGTAGRLNRKDKSSALTGRAILDWKPAEHVLMYASYSRGYRGGTYNGLAFQKSAQVYFVKPETVDAFEVGLKSRFIDNRLQFNVALFHYIYKNQQSQLLDPSSVTFLTNLNGKLNGLDAELNFAVTPRIRINAGLGILDSKFDKGHCGSAPIPAIPPQQGNCVATARGIVDVGGNPFPYASKVSGNIGIDWKAVDVGDGSVTLHADTSYTGRYYYDFFGDYSFKGLNYAGQPFTDRDAARGPLHVGGGDYWLVNGRISYATRSFSVAGYVKNLTNKLYYPNGINVEGSYGSDYLIRAAPRTFGVEASFKF
;
A
#
# COMPACT_ATOMS: atom_id res chain seq x y z
N MET A 1 -28.56 -11.08 -5.55
CA MET A 1 -28.92 -11.09 -7.00
C MET A 1 -29.99 -10.05 -7.32
N THR A 2 -29.85 -8.76 -6.98
CA THR A 2 -30.92 -7.76 -7.30
C THR A 2 -30.39 -6.32 -7.49
N HIS A 3 -29.10 -6.09 -7.70
CA HIS A 3 -28.56 -4.74 -7.91
C HIS A 3 -27.80 -4.51 -9.24
N VAL A 4 -27.86 -5.45 -10.17
CA VAL A 4 -27.14 -5.36 -11.47
C VAL A 4 -27.96 -4.70 -12.57
N SER A 5 -29.27 -4.52 -12.37
CA SER A 5 -30.19 -4.11 -13.45
C SER A 5 -30.28 -2.60 -13.71
N ILE A 6 -29.81 -1.73 -12.80
CA ILE A 6 -29.94 -0.26 -12.98
C ILE A 6 -28.78 0.33 -13.78
N LEU A 7 -27.60 -0.31 -13.77
CA LEU A 7 -26.43 0.21 -14.47
C LEU A 7 -26.44 -0.10 -15.99
N LYS A 8 -27.18 -1.11 -16.43
CA LYS A 8 -27.30 -1.47 -17.86
C LYS A 8 -28.15 -0.50 -18.67
N LEU A 9 -29.01 0.29 -18.02
CA LEU A 9 -29.87 1.24 -18.72
C LEU A 9 -29.21 2.60 -18.98
N ALA A 10 -28.17 2.97 -18.23
CA ALA A 10 -27.50 4.26 -18.41
C ALA A 10 -26.49 4.27 -19.57
N LEU A 11 -26.00 3.13 -20.02
CA LEU A 11 -25.04 3.04 -21.14
C LEU A 11 -25.71 2.95 -22.52
N LEU A 12 -27.00 2.64 -22.60
CA LEU A 12 -27.74 2.58 -23.88
C LEU A 12 -28.43 3.89 -24.27
N ALA A 13 -28.53 4.85 -23.36
CA ALA A 13 -29.23 6.13 -23.62
C ALA A 13 -28.36 7.22 -24.26
N SER A 14 -27.04 6.99 -24.44
CA SER A 14 -26.11 7.99 -25.01
C SER A 14 -25.79 7.82 -26.50
N ALA A 15 -26.45 6.92 -27.22
CA ALA A 15 -26.08 6.55 -28.58
C ALA A 15 -26.96 7.21 -29.69
N THR A 16 -27.95 8.03 -29.37
CA THR A 16 -28.78 8.64 -30.38
C THR A 16 -29.06 10.12 -30.09
N MET A 17 -28.11 11.00 -30.38
CA MET A 17 -28.39 12.36 -30.73
C MET A 17 -27.78 12.68 -32.11
N PRO A 18 -28.54 13.00 -33.12
CA PRO A 18 -28.00 13.52 -34.39
C PRO A 18 -27.58 14.97 -34.23
N PHE A 19 -26.28 15.25 -34.29
CA PHE A 19 -25.76 16.60 -34.46
C PHE A 19 -25.95 17.00 -35.89
N ALA A 20 -26.86 17.93 -36.14
CA ALA A 20 -26.93 18.65 -37.40
C ALA A 20 -25.81 19.73 -37.39
N ALA A 21 -24.74 19.48 -38.11
CA ALA A 21 -23.68 20.44 -38.32
C ALA A 21 -24.06 21.37 -39.48
N SER A 22 -24.32 22.62 -39.17
CA SER A 22 -24.41 23.68 -40.19
C SER A 22 -22.99 24.09 -40.58
N ALA A 23 -22.55 23.71 -41.76
CA ALA A 23 -21.25 24.12 -42.30
C ALA A 23 -21.35 25.56 -42.82
N GLN A 24 -20.76 26.52 -42.12
CA GLN A 24 -20.41 27.81 -42.69
C GLN A 24 -18.99 27.77 -43.23
N THR A 25 -18.85 27.90 -44.53
CA THR A 25 -17.54 27.98 -45.21
C THR A 25 -17.02 29.42 -45.13
N THR A 26 -16.00 29.62 -44.31
CA THR A 26 -15.12 30.80 -44.36
C THR A 26 -13.84 30.46 -45.13
N PRO A 27 -13.27 31.38 -45.94
CA PRO A 27 -12.10 31.09 -46.75
C PRO A 27 -10.86 30.81 -45.90
N ALA A 28 -10.17 29.70 -46.21
CA ALA A 28 -8.99 29.24 -45.50
C ALA A 28 -7.81 30.23 -45.68
N THR A 29 -7.31 30.75 -44.56
CA THR A 29 -5.96 31.30 -44.45
C THR A 29 -4.93 30.16 -44.60
N PRO A 30 -3.80 30.35 -45.31
CA PRO A 30 -2.79 29.32 -45.48
C PRO A 30 -2.29 28.85 -44.13
N PRO A 31 -2.13 27.54 -43.91
CA PRO A 31 -1.65 27.02 -42.64
C PRO A 31 -0.25 27.58 -42.35
N ALA A 32 -0.11 28.19 -41.17
CA ALA A 32 1.19 28.51 -40.60
C ALA A 32 2.07 27.26 -40.63
N ALA A 33 3.30 27.40 -41.07
CA ALA A 33 4.27 26.29 -41.11
C ALA A 33 4.31 25.57 -39.78
N ALA A 34 4.15 24.24 -39.78
CA ALA A 34 4.23 23.44 -38.58
C ALA A 34 5.54 23.75 -37.84
N PRO A 35 5.53 23.99 -36.53
CA PRO A 35 6.76 24.24 -35.80
C PRO A 35 7.70 23.08 -36.00
N ALA A 36 8.97 23.40 -36.33
CA ALA A 36 10.01 22.41 -36.52
C ALA A 36 10.05 21.45 -35.32
N PRO A 37 10.22 20.14 -35.49
CA PRO A 37 10.23 19.20 -34.38
C PRO A 37 11.28 19.63 -33.35
N GLN A 38 10.83 19.97 -32.13
CA GLN A 38 11.73 20.33 -31.05
C GLN A 38 12.63 19.12 -30.78
N SER A 39 13.92 19.26 -31.03
CA SER A 39 14.93 18.19 -30.87
C SER A 39 15.24 17.86 -29.41
N GLY A 40 14.73 18.64 -28.46
CA GLY A 40 15.00 18.53 -27.03
C GLY A 40 13.90 17.85 -26.21
N LEU A 41 14.22 17.60 -24.95
CA LEU A 41 13.26 17.15 -23.92
C LEU A 41 12.37 18.34 -23.53
N GLY A 42 11.04 18.15 -23.54
CA GLY A 42 10.09 19.16 -23.09
C GLY A 42 10.22 19.46 -21.59
N ASP A 43 9.78 20.64 -21.19
CA ASP A 43 9.70 21.03 -19.79
C ASP A 43 8.58 20.29 -19.08
N ILE A 44 8.88 19.73 -17.93
CA ILE A 44 7.90 19.09 -17.03
C ILE A 44 7.65 20.06 -15.88
N ILE A 45 6.40 20.49 -15.72
CA ILE A 45 5.97 21.36 -14.62
C ILE A 45 5.48 20.48 -13.48
N VAL A 46 6.00 20.71 -12.28
CA VAL A 46 5.67 19.97 -11.07
C VAL A 46 5.10 20.88 -9.99
N THR A 47 4.38 20.28 -9.03
CA THR A 47 3.70 20.98 -7.93
C THR A 47 4.27 20.65 -6.54
N ALA A 48 5.43 20.01 -6.50
CA ALA A 48 6.09 19.53 -5.27
C ALA A 48 6.39 20.63 -4.23
N THR A 49 6.49 21.87 -4.66
CA THR A 49 6.72 23.07 -3.80
C THR A 49 5.42 23.83 -3.53
N LYS A 50 4.25 23.22 -3.79
CA LYS A 50 2.93 23.90 -3.76
C LYS A 50 2.83 25.07 -4.76
N ARG A 51 3.73 25.13 -5.73
CA ARG A 51 3.79 26.06 -6.86
C ARG A 51 4.04 25.30 -8.15
N ASN A 52 3.61 25.86 -9.27
CA ASN A 52 3.98 25.32 -10.58
C ASN A 52 5.41 25.75 -10.90
N GLU A 53 6.34 24.82 -10.90
CA GLU A 53 7.75 25.07 -11.18
C GLU A 53 8.30 24.02 -12.14
N ASN A 54 9.30 24.38 -12.95
CA ASN A 54 9.99 23.42 -13.81
C ASN A 54 10.74 22.38 -12.94
N LEU A 55 10.58 21.09 -13.25
CA LEU A 55 11.20 19.98 -12.52
C LEU A 55 12.71 20.18 -12.34
N GLN A 56 13.42 20.75 -13.34
CA GLN A 56 14.85 20.98 -13.28
C GLN A 56 15.24 22.17 -12.39
N SER A 57 14.29 23.03 -12.01
CA SER A 57 14.52 24.17 -11.11
C SER A 57 14.15 23.89 -9.66
N VAL A 58 13.55 22.74 -9.37
CA VAL A 58 13.15 22.37 -8.00
C VAL A 58 14.27 21.59 -7.32
N PRO A 59 14.85 22.12 -6.21
CA PRO A 59 16.00 21.50 -5.51
C PRO A 59 15.55 20.38 -4.55
N VAL A 60 14.88 19.36 -5.09
CA VAL A 60 14.39 18.16 -4.39
C VAL A 60 14.43 16.98 -5.35
N ALA A 61 14.70 15.79 -4.84
CA ALA A 61 14.60 14.56 -5.64
C ALA A 61 13.13 14.27 -5.96
N ILE A 62 12.73 14.45 -7.23
CA ILE A 62 11.36 14.26 -7.72
C ILE A 62 11.37 13.59 -9.08
N THR A 63 10.50 12.59 -9.24
CA THR A 63 10.13 12.00 -10.53
C THR A 63 8.71 12.42 -10.87
N ALA A 64 8.51 12.90 -12.08
CA ALA A 64 7.17 13.18 -12.61
C ALA A 64 6.98 12.35 -13.88
N ILE A 65 5.94 11.50 -13.88
CA ILE A 65 5.57 10.65 -15.02
C ILE A 65 4.32 11.24 -15.64
N THR A 66 4.43 11.68 -16.89
CA THR A 66 3.30 12.27 -17.64
C THR A 66 2.35 11.18 -18.11
N THR A 67 1.11 11.58 -18.48
CA THR A 67 0.11 10.64 -19.07
C THR A 67 0.68 9.88 -20.27
N GLU A 68 1.44 10.57 -21.14
CA GLU A 68 2.05 9.94 -22.29
C GLU A 68 3.02 8.83 -21.89
N GLN A 69 3.86 9.07 -20.88
CA GLN A 69 4.79 8.07 -20.34
C GLN A 69 4.05 6.93 -19.66
N LEU A 70 3.01 7.21 -18.84
CA LEU A 70 2.16 6.19 -18.22
C LEU A 70 1.56 5.26 -19.29
N THR A 71 1.02 5.83 -20.38
CA THR A 71 0.45 5.06 -21.49
C THR A 71 1.49 4.21 -22.20
N LYS A 72 2.67 4.79 -22.52
CA LYS A 72 3.77 4.07 -23.20
C LYS A 72 4.29 2.89 -22.36
N GLN A 73 4.49 3.10 -21.08
CA GLN A 73 4.95 2.07 -20.15
C GLN A 73 3.84 1.09 -19.75
N GLY A 74 2.61 1.31 -20.21
CA GLY A 74 1.47 0.46 -19.88
C GLY A 74 1.17 0.43 -18.38
N VAL A 75 1.26 1.56 -17.71
CA VAL A 75 0.91 1.70 -16.28
C VAL A 75 -0.60 1.70 -16.15
N PHE A 76 -1.18 0.57 -15.75
CA PHE A 76 -2.62 0.37 -15.61
C PHE A 76 -3.07 0.29 -14.15
N SER A 77 -2.11 0.08 -13.24
CA SER A 77 -2.34 -0.03 -11.80
C SER A 77 -1.22 0.65 -11.01
N THR A 78 -1.44 0.84 -9.71
CA THR A 78 -0.40 1.37 -8.81
C THR A 78 0.83 0.48 -8.74
N SER A 79 0.66 -0.84 -8.86
CA SER A 79 1.75 -1.81 -8.84
C SER A 79 2.70 -1.66 -10.03
N ASP A 80 2.21 -1.19 -11.17
CA ASP A 80 3.03 -0.95 -12.36
C ASP A 80 4.06 0.17 -12.16
N LEU A 81 3.82 1.10 -11.21
CA LEU A 81 4.74 2.18 -10.88
C LEU A 81 6.10 1.66 -10.36
N ASN A 82 6.15 0.43 -9.81
CA ASN A 82 7.40 -0.22 -9.41
C ASN A 82 8.43 -0.28 -10.53
N ASN A 83 7.98 -0.48 -11.75
CA ASN A 83 8.85 -0.68 -12.90
C ASN A 83 9.38 0.64 -13.47
N SER A 84 8.78 1.76 -13.07
CA SER A 84 9.02 3.07 -13.67
C SER A 84 9.88 4.00 -12.81
N ILE A 85 9.93 3.76 -11.48
CA ILE A 85 10.57 4.67 -10.53
C ILE A 85 11.53 3.89 -9.63
N PRO A 86 12.84 4.18 -9.68
CA PRO A 86 13.80 3.52 -8.80
C PRO A 86 13.53 3.91 -7.33
N ASN A 87 13.83 2.99 -6.41
CA ASN A 87 13.57 3.11 -4.98
C ASN A 87 12.09 3.37 -4.60
N LEU A 88 11.16 3.15 -5.51
CA LEU A 88 9.73 2.99 -5.22
C LEU A 88 9.38 1.51 -5.25
N GLN A 89 8.71 1.04 -4.22
CA GLN A 89 8.11 -0.29 -4.19
C GLN A 89 6.64 -0.17 -3.80
N VAL A 90 5.78 -0.86 -4.53
CA VAL A 90 4.35 -0.97 -4.24
C VAL A 90 4.04 -2.43 -3.98
N SER A 91 3.58 -2.74 -2.80
CA SER A 91 3.15 -4.07 -2.42
C SER A 91 1.68 -4.03 -2.00
N SER A 92 1.00 -5.16 -2.06
CA SER A 92 -0.36 -5.29 -1.53
C SER A 92 -0.57 -6.71 -1.04
N ALA A 93 -1.22 -6.85 0.10
CA ALA A 93 -1.69 -8.12 0.61
C ALA A 93 -3.06 -8.52 0.04
N TYR A 94 -3.74 -7.60 -0.66
CA TYR A 94 -5.14 -7.73 -1.06
C TYR A 94 -5.35 -7.44 -2.55
N GLY A 95 -4.45 -7.94 -3.38
CA GLY A 95 -4.47 -7.65 -4.81
C GLY A 95 -4.23 -6.16 -5.09
N GLU A 96 -4.95 -5.58 -6.03
CA GLU A 96 -4.78 -4.16 -6.40
C GLU A 96 -5.55 -3.19 -5.49
N THR A 97 -6.23 -3.66 -4.41
CA THR A 97 -7.22 -2.86 -3.69
C THR A 97 -6.64 -2.00 -2.57
N GLN A 98 -5.50 -2.33 -2.00
CA GLN A 98 -4.89 -1.61 -0.87
C GLN A 98 -3.37 -1.52 -1.06
N PRO A 99 -2.88 -0.70 -1.98
CA PRO A 99 -1.46 -0.60 -2.22
C PRO A 99 -0.72 0.05 -1.05
N ASN A 100 0.40 -0.54 -0.67
CA ASN A 100 1.36 -0.01 0.28
C ASN A 100 2.56 0.54 -0.50
N PHE A 101 2.81 1.83 -0.38
CA PHE A 101 3.92 2.49 -1.04
C PHE A 101 5.12 2.56 -0.10
N THR A 102 6.27 2.13 -0.61
CA THR A 102 7.57 2.25 0.05
C THR A 102 8.48 3.10 -0.84
N VAL A 103 8.98 4.19 -0.31
CA VAL A 103 9.89 5.10 -1.01
C VAL A 103 11.21 5.12 -0.27
N ARG A 104 12.33 4.82 -0.97
CA ARG A 104 13.67 4.73 -0.35
C ARG A 104 13.69 3.79 0.86
N GLY A 105 13.00 2.65 0.79
CA GLY A 105 12.91 1.70 1.90
C GLY A 105 12.07 2.16 3.09
N ILE A 106 11.35 3.28 2.97
CA ILE A 106 10.46 3.80 4.00
C ILE A 106 9.02 3.54 3.58
N GLY A 107 8.35 2.64 4.27
CA GLY A 107 7.00 2.19 3.98
C GLY A 107 6.35 1.55 5.20
N VAL A 108 5.15 1.04 5.02
CA VAL A 108 4.55 0.07 5.94
C VAL A 108 4.80 -1.31 5.37
N GLY A 109 5.31 -2.19 6.20
CA GLY A 109 5.49 -3.59 5.83
C GLY A 109 4.16 -4.28 5.53
N THR A 110 4.08 -5.55 5.82
CA THR A 110 2.86 -6.36 5.74
C THR A 110 1.84 -5.93 6.78
N GLU A 111 1.25 -4.76 6.61
CA GLU A 111 0.27 -4.27 7.56
C GLU A 111 -1.15 -4.52 7.07
N TYR A 112 -1.88 -5.42 7.74
CA TYR A 112 -3.29 -5.71 7.46
C TYR A 112 -4.23 -4.64 7.97
N ASN A 113 -3.81 -3.86 8.95
CA ASN A 113 -4.66 -2.88 9.59
C ASN A 113 -4.58 -1.52 8.89
N SER A 114 -5.67 -1.08 8.30
CA SER A 114 -5.77 0.22 7.63
C SER A 114 -5.87 1.42 8.57
N ASN A 115 -5.93 1.23 9.90
CA ASN A 115 -6.01 2.33 10.84
C ASN A 115 -4.67 3.02 11.14
N SER A 116 -3.55 2.48 10.68
CA SER A 116 -2.24 3.12 10.74
C SER A 116 -1.99 3.94 9.47
N ALA A 117 -1.52 5.17 9.61
CA ALA A 117 -1.21 6.02 8.46
C ALA A 117 0.05 5.53 7.73
N SER A 118 0.10 5.68 6.40
CA SER A 118 1.31 5.42 5.61
C SER A 118 2.40 6.46 5.93
N PRO A 119 3.70 6.11 5.97
CA PRO A 119 4.81 7.06 6.04
C PRO A 119 5.08 7.75 4.69
N VAL A 120 4.46 7.29 3.61
CA VAL A 120 4.43 7.95 2.31
C VAL A 120 3.07 8.61 2.15
N GLY A 121 3.05 9.94 2.07
CA GLY A 121 1.82 10.72 1.92
C GLY A 121 1.24 10.56 0.52
N ILE A 122 -0.02 10.14 0.42
CA ILE A 122 -0.72 10.01 -0.86
C ILE A 122 -1.69 11.18 -1.00
N TYR A 123 -1.63 11.84 -2.15
CA TYR A 123 -2.43 13.01 -2.48
C TYR A 123 -3.11 12.82 -3.83
N VAL A 124 -4.31 13.36 -3.96
CA VAL A 124 -5.00 13.53 -5.24
C VAL A 124 -5.37 15.01 -5.39
N ASP A 125 -4.75 15.69 -6.36
CA ASP A 125 -4.89 17.15 -6.54
C ASP A 125 -4.61 17.92 -5.24
N GLU A 126 -3.55 17.56 -4.55
CA GLU A 126 -3.09 18.11 -3.27
C GLU A 126 -3.97 17.79 -2.04
N VAL A 127 -5.08 17.06 -2.17
CA VAL A 127 -5.89 16.55 -1.05
C VAL A 127 -5.28 15.28 -0.47
N TYR A 128 -4.95 15.30 0.81
CA TYR A 128 -4.36 14.15 1.50
C TYR A 128 -5.35 12.99 1.64
N GLN A 129 -4.95 11.80 1.21
CA GLN A 129 -5.69 10.54 1.33
C GLN A 129 -5.24 9.81 2.59
N SER A 130 -5.97 9.97 3.68
CA SER A 130 -5.54 9.45 4.99
C SER A 130 -5.75 7.95 5.16
N PHE A 131 -6.74 7.37 4.48
CA PHE A 131 -7.12 5.97 4.60
C PHE A 131 -6.47 5.13 3.50
N ARG A 132 -5.60 4.20 3.88
CA ARG A 132 -4.78 3.43 2.93
C ARG A 132 -5.58 2.65 1.89
N ALA A 133 -6.76 2.13 2.26
CA ALA A 133 -7.60 1.40 1.31
C ALA A 133 -8.09 2.28 0.14
N SER A 134 -8.10 3.62 0.28
CA SER A 134 -8.46 4.53 -0.82
C SER A 134 -7.29 4.86 -1.76
N HIS A 135 -6.07 4.47 -1.43
CA HIS A 135 -4.91 4.75 -2.25
C HIS A 135 -5.04 4.08 -3.63
N GLY A 136 -4.69 4.78 -4.70
CA GLY A 136 -4.73 4.25 -6.06
C GLY A 136 -6.10 4.12 -6.72
N GLN A 137 -7.19 4.53 -6.06
CA GLN A 137 -8.56 4.45 -6.58
C GLN A 137 -8.84 5.37 -7.79
N GLN A 138 -7.99 6.34 -8.08
CA GLN A 138 -8.23 7.36 -9.09
C GLN A 138 -7.14 7.44 -10.17
N LEU A 139 -6.61 6.28 -10.61
CA LEU A 139 -5.55 6.20 -11.62
C LEU A 139 -6.06 6.31 -13.06
N TYR A 140 -7.05 7.15 -13.31
CA TYR A 140 -7.57 7.39 -14.65
C TYR A 140 -7.66 8.89 -14.95
N ASP A 141 -7.57 9.22 -16.19
CA ASP A 141 -7.62 10.61 -16.70
C ASP A 141 -6.68 11.53 -15.92
N LEU A 142 -5.45 11.03 -15.69
CA LEU A 142 -4.40 11.78 -15.02
C LEU A 142 -3.70 12.73 -16.00
N ARG A 143 -3.22 13.84 -15.49
CA ARG A 143 -2.22 14.68 -16.15
C ARG A 143 -0.83 14.13 -15.94
N GLN A 144 -0.50 13.76 -14.67
CA GLN A 144 0.81 13.22 -14.28
C GLN A 144 0.75 12.62 -12.87
N VAL A 145 1.74 11.81 -12.56
CA VAL A 145 2.04 11.32 -11.21
C VAL A 145 3.36 11.92 -10.77
N GLU A 146 3.39 12.59 -9.61
CA GLU A 146 4.60 13.14 -9.01
C GLU A 146 4.99 12.32 -7.79
N VAL A 147 6.23 11.82 -7.76
CA VAL A 147 6.82 11.13 -6.61
C VAL A 147 7.95 11.97 -6.06
N VAL A 148 7.71 12.60 -4.93
CA VAL A 148 8.67 13.42 -4.20
C VAL A 148 9.33 12.55 -3.15
N ARG A 149 10.62 12.30 -3.29
CA ARG A 149 11.38 11.43 -2.40
C ARG A 149 11.97 12.20 -1.23
N GLY A 150 12.06 11.51 -0.10
CA GLY A 150 12.53 12.10 1.15
C GLY A 150 11.47 12.90 1.90
N PRO A 151 11.77 13.29 3.14
CA PRO A 151 10.79 13.89 4.04
C PRO A 151 10.19 15.18 3.51
N GLN A 152 8.86 15.28 3.51
CA GLN A 152 8.09 16.43 3.04
C GLN A 152 7.29 17.11 4.17
N GLY A 153 7.82 17.07 5.40
CA GLY A 153 7.12 17.51 6.60
C GLY A 153 6.70 18.97 6.60
N THR A 154 7.36 19.86 5.87
CA THR A 154 7.08 21.30 5.83
C THR A 154 5.79 21.61 5.05
N LEU A 155 5.76 21.33 3.77
CA LEU A 155 4.65 21.74 2.88
C LEU A 155 3.54 20.70 2.79
N PHE A 156 3.87 19.42 2.77
CA PHE A 156 2.88 18.33 2.73
C PHE A 156 2.42 17.91 4.13
N GLY A 157 3.29 18.04 5.11
CA GLY A 157 2.96 17.87 6.53
C GLY A 157 3.17 16.46 7.06
N ARG A 158 2.28 16.02 7.95
CA ARG A 158 2.39 14.73 8.63
C ARG A 158 2.34 13.56 7.64
N ASN A 159 2.89 12.41 8.08
CA ASN A 159 2.83 11.14 7.34
C ASN A 159 3.54 11.18 5.98
N THR A 160 4.60 11.96 5.89
CA THR A 160 5.46 12.11 4.70
C THR A 160 6.94 11.91 5.04
N THR A 161 7.22 10.97 5.94
CA THR A 161 8.61 10.67 6.37
C THR A 161 9.41 9.98 5.27
N GLY A 162 8.77 9.16 4.42
CA GLY A 162 9.40 8.55 3.25
C GLY A 162 9.32 9.40 1.98
N GLY A 163 8.30 10.25 1.90
CA GLY A 163 8.03 11.07 0.72
C GLY A 163 6.55 11.35 0.52
N ALA A 164 6.22 11.83 -0.67
CA ALA A 164 4.85 12.10 -1.09
C ALA A 164 4.61 11.66 -2.53
N ILE A 165 3.43 11.12 -2.81
CA ILE A 165 2.97 10.80 -4.17
C ILE A 165 1.72 11.62 -4.42
N ASN A 166 1.74 12.44 -5.47
CA ASN A 166 0.62 13.26 -5.86
C ASN A 166 0.11 12.82 -7.24
N PHE A 167 -1.10 12.31 -7.28
CA PHE A 167 -1.85 11.99 -8.50
C PHE A 167 -2.58 13.25 -8.95
N ILE A 168 -2.18 13.81 -10.08
CA ILE A 168 -2.73 15.05 -10.60
C ILE A 168 -3.69 14.72 -11.74
N THR A 169 -4.98 15.02 -11.53
CA THR A 169 -6.03 14.79 -12.51
C THR A 169 -6.03 15.89 -13.57
N ARG A 170 -6.56 15.60 -14.75
CA ARG A 170 -6.80 16.63 -15.78
C ARG A 170 -7.93 17.53 -15.31
N LYS A 171 -7.67 18.84 -15.26
CA LYS A 171 -8.69 19.86 -14.99
C LYS A 171 -9.45 20.18 -16.27
N PRO A 172 -10.73 20.64 -16.20
CA PRO A 172 -11.44 21.15 -17.36
C PRO A 172 -10.66 22.26 -18.04
N ASP A 173 -10.47 22.15 -19.35
CA ASP A 173 -10.00 23.23 -20.20
C ASP A 173 -11.11 24.28 -20.35
N LEU A 174 -10.73 25.52 -20.66
CA LEU A 174 -11.64 26.59 -20.87
C LEU A 174 -11.68 27.00 -22.35
N HIS A 175 -11.03 26.21 -23.22
CA HIS A 175 -10.92 26.46 -24.65
C HIS A 175 -11.37 25.22 -25.43
N GLY A 176 -12.55 25.32 -26.01
CA GLY A 176 -13.13 24.28 -26.87
C GLY A 176 -13.60 23.03 -26.12
N SER A 177 -14.15 22.11 -26.87
CA SER A 177 -14.64 20.82 -26.40
C SER A 177 -13.75 19.71 -26.95
N ASN A 178 -13.41 18.73 -26.14
CA ASN A 178 -12.56 17.62 -26.53
C ASN A 178 -12.89 16.36 -25.73
N GLY A 179 -12.35 15.23 -26.14
CA GLY A 179 -12.54 14.00 -25.43
C GLY A 179 -11.63 12.88 -25.92
N TYR A 180 -11.68 11.77 -25.21
CA TYR A 180 -11.04 10.54 -25.66
C TYR A 180 -11.79 9.33 -25.11
N ALA A 181 -11.63 8.20 -25.80
CA ALA A 181 -12.06 6.90 -25.35
C ALA A 181 -10.99 5.86 -25.69
N THR A 182 -10.64 5.03 -24.73
CA THR A 182 -9.68 3.92 -24.89
C THR A 182 -10.37 2.63 -24.48
N VAL A 183 -10.30 1.61 -25.32
CA VAL A 183 -10.78 0.25 -25.03
C VAL A 183 -9.63 -0.71 -25.12
N GLY A 184 -9.62 -1.73 -24.25
CA GLY A 184 -8.56 -2.74 -24.24
C GLY A 184 -9.11 -4.15 -23.98
N TYR A 185 -8.41 -5.14 -24.54
CA TYR A 185 -8.66 -6.55 -24.30
C TYR A 185 -7.33 -7.29 -24.14
N GLY A 186 -7.24 -8.21 -23.17
CA GLY A 186 -5.99 -8.90 -22.92
C GLY A 186 -6.14 -10.24 -22.18
N SER A 187 -5.01 -10.78 -21.75
CA SER A 187 -4.90 -12.02 -21.01
C SER A 187 -5.85 -12.05 -19.81
N PHE A 188 -6.33 -13.24 -19.45
CA PHE A 188 -7.31 -13.43 -18.39
C PHE A 188 -8.63 -12.68 -18.66
N ASN A 189 -9.06 -12.67 -19.92
CA ASN A 189 -10.30 -12.00 -20.35
C ASN A 189 -10.40 -10.54 -19.85
N ARG A 190 -9.24 -9.89 -19.68
CA ARG A 190 -9.17 -8.51 -19.22
C ARG A 190 -9.84 -7.60 -20.22
N ARG A 191 -10.84 -6.89 -19.78
CA ARG A 191 -11.55 -5.86 -20.53
C ARG A 191 -11.34 -4.54 -19.82
N SER A 192 -10.95 -3.52 -20.56
CA SER A 192 -10.75 -2.19 -20.01
C SER A 192 -11.41 -1.13 -20.87
N PHE A 193 -11.90 -0.13 -20.20
CA PHE A 193 -12.40 1.10 -20.78
C PHE A 193 -11.89 2.28 -19.96
N GLU A 194 -11.42 3.33 -20.61
CA GLU A 194 -11.16 4.64 -20.02
C GLU A 194 -11.56 5.72 -21.00
N GLY A 195 -12.20 6.79 -20.50
CA GLY A 195 -12.57 7.88 -21.36
C GLY A 195 -12.92 9.14 -20.58
N ALA A 196 -12.88 10.26 -21.30
CA ALA A 196 -13.31 11.54 -20.79
C ALA A 196 -13.93 12.38 -21.91
N VAL A 197 -14.93 13.19 -21.52
CA VAL A 197 -15.55 14.20 -22.36
C VAL A 197 -15.46 15.54 -21.64
N GLU A 198 -15.11 16.55 -22.39
CA GLU A 198 -14.98 17.91 -21.90
C GLU A 198 -15.77 18.86 -22.78
N VAL A 199 -16.52 19.73 -22.15
CA VAL A 199 -17.26 20.79 -22.81
C VAL A 199 -16.97 22.13 -22.17
N THR A 200 -16.90 23.18 -22.98
CA THR A 200 -16.69 24.57 -22.55
C THR A 200 -17.91 25.38 -22.87
N PRO A 201 -18.95 25.40 -21.98
CA PRO A 201 -20.18 26.11 -22.23
C PRO A 201 -19.99 27.63 -22.41
N VAL A 202 -18.98 28.19 -21.73
CA VAL A 202 -18.57 29.59 -21.86
C VAL A 202 -17.06 29.64 -21.93
N GLU A 203 -16.54 30.03 -23.09
CA GLU A 203 -15.09 30.10 -23.34
C GLU A 203 -14.42 31.04 -22.35
N ASP A 204 -13.19 30.64 -21.90
CA ASP A 204 -12.39 31.28 -20.84
C ASP A 204 -13.00 31.28 -19.43
N ILE A 205 -14.29 30.93 -19.25
CA ILE A 205 -15.03 31.12 -18.02
C ILE A 205 -15.46 29.79 -17.40
N LEU A 206 -16.11 28.90 -18.17
CA LEU A 206 -16.75 27.71 -17.64
C LEU A 206 -16.39 26.47 -18.46
N GLY A 207 -15.72 25.54 -17.81
CA GLY A 207 -15.42 24.22 -18.35
C GLY A 207 -15.98 23.10 -17.48
N ILE A 208 -16.47 22.04 -18.11
CA ILE A 208 -17.01 20.85 -17.45
C ILE A 208 -16.32 19.64 -18.05
N ARG A 209 -15.80 18.74 -17.19
CA ARG A 209 -15.16 17.48 -17.61
C ARG A 209 -15.76 16.32 -16.85
N ILE A 210 -16.11 15.26 -17.58
CA ILE A 210 -16.54 13.98 -17.01
C ILE A 210 -15.57 12.92 -17.51
N ALA A 211 -15.01 12.15 -16.59
CA ALA A 211 -14.08 11.06 -16.88
C ALA A 211 -14.48 9.80 -16.14
N GLY A 212 -14.22 8.64 -16.75
CA GLY A 212 -14.51 7.36 -16.13
C GLY A 212 -13.62 6.25 -16.64
N ASN A 213 -13.51 5.21 -15.84
CA ASN A 213 -12.81 3.97 -16.19
C ASN A 213 -13.59 2.74 -15.73
N TYR A 214 -13.35 1.65 -16.42
CA TYR A 214 -13.80 0.32 -16.05
C TYR A 214 -12.75 -0.72 -16.41
N VAL A 215 -12.45 -1.61 -15.49
CA VAL A 215 -11.54 -2.75 -15.73
C VAL A 215 -12.20 -3.99 -15.13
N ASN A 216 -12.20 -5.08 -15.87
CA ASN A 216 -12.61 -6.40 -15.38
C ASN A 216 -11.62 -7.45 -15.90
N SER A 217 -11.18 -8.35 -15.04
CA SER A 217 -10.30 -9.46 -15.42
C SER A 217 -10.62 -10.74 -14.64
N ASP A 218 -10.47 -11.88 -15.29
CA ASP A 218 -10.61 -13.17 -14.65
C ASP A 218 -9.40 -13.45 -13.73
N PRO A 219 -9.57 -14.37 -12.74
CA PRO A 219 -8.49 -14.80 -11.87
C PRO A 219 -7.34 -15.49 -12.62
N TYR A 220 -6.11 -15.21 -12.23
CA TYR A 220 -4.91 -15.87 -12.75
C TYR A 220 -4.33 -16.96 -11.83
N VAL A 221 -4.90 -17.14 -10.65
CA VAL A 221 -4.61 -18.23 -9.72
C VAL A 221 -5.86 -19.06 -9.54
N LYS A 222 -5.72 -20.38 -9.51
CA LYS A 222 -6.84 -21.30 -9.36
C LYS A 222 -6.86 -21.86 -7.95
N ASN A 223 -7.96 -21.66 -7.23
CA ASN A 223 -8.23 -22.42 -6.02
C ASN A 223 -8.74 -23.81 -6.41
N VAL A 224 -7.98 -24.84 -6.07
CA VAL A 224 -8.31 -26.24 -6.37
C VAL A 224 -8.93 -26.97 -5.17
N GLN A 225 -9.17 -26.25 -4.06
CA GLN A 225 -9.88 -26.81 -2.91
C GLN A 225 -11.33 -27.11 -3.30
N PRO A 226 -11.82 -28.32 -3.09
CA PRO A 226 -13.22 -28.67 -3.32
C PRO A 226 -14.16 -27.77 -2.51
N VAL A 227 -15.24 -27.29 -3.13
CA VAL A 227 -16.28 -26.53 -2.43
C VAL A 227 -16.97 -27.43 -1.41
N GLY A 228 -17.04 -27.02 -0.16
CA GLY A 228 -17.65 -27.80 0.90
C GLY A 228 -17.22 -27.39 2.30
N LEU A 229 -17.54 -28.23 3.27
CA LEU A 229 -17.10 -28.03 4.64
C LEU A 229 -15.59 -28.22 4.75
N ILE A 230 -14.96 -27.36 5.54
CA ILE A 230 -13.55 -27.47 5.89
C ILE A 230 -13.44 -28.32 7.14
N LYS A 231 -12.60 -29.34 7.10
CA LYS A 231 -12.30 -30.22 8.23
C LYS A 231 -10.86 -30.01 8.68
N SER A 232 -10.61 -30.12 9.95
CA SER A 232 -9.24 -30.06 10.50
C SER A 232 -8.39 -31.27 10.09
N SER A 233 -9.02 -32.42 9.88
CA SER A 233 -8.38 -33.65 9.46
C SER A 233 -9.33 -34.51 8.64
N PRO A 234 -8.83 -35.32 7.68
CA PRO A 234 -9.64 -36.29 6.95
C PRO A 234 -10.34 -37.29 7.86
N ASN A 235 -9.81 -37.52 9.08
CA ASN A 235 -10.37 -38.45 10.06
C ASN A 235 -11.55 -37.86 10.84
N ILE A 236 -11.87 -36.57 10.70
CA ILE A 236 -13.03 -35.95 11.31
C ILE A 236 -14.25 -36.20 10.42
N PRO A 237 -15.34 -36.82 10.94
CA PRO A 237 -16.59 -37.00 10.19
C PRO A 237 -17.19 -35.65 9.74
N ASP A 238 -17.84 -35.61 8.56
CA ASP A 238 -18.43 -34.40 8.01
C ASP A 238 -19.47 -33.75 8.94
N ALA A 239 -20.23 -34.59 9.67
CA ALA A 239 -21.24 -34.12 10.62
C ALA A 239 -20.63 -33.39 11.83
N LEU A 240 -19.36 -33.61 12.12
CA LEU A 240 -18.65 -33.00 13.24
C LEU A 240 -17.71 -31.89 12.80
N ALA A 241 -17.47 -31.71 11.49
CA ALA A 241 -16.59 -30.66 10.99
C ALA A 241 -17.14 -29.28 11.35
N PHE A 242 -16.25 -28.47 11.83
CA PHE A 242 -16.52 -27.08 12.19
C PHE A 242 -15.69 -26.14 11.33
N GLY A 243 -16.28 -25.08 10.85
CA GLY A 243 -15.59 -24.09 10.00
C GLY A 243 -16.49 -23.51 8.93
N ASP A 244 -15.97 -22.50 8.27
CA ASP A 244 -16.67 -21.89 7.13
C ASP A 244 -16.61 -22.83 5.92
N ARG A 245 -17.61 -22.71 5.04
CA ARG A 245 -17.60 -23.44 3.77
C ARG A 245 -16.61 -22.78 2.82
N ASN A 246 -15.81 -23.58 2.13
CA ASN A 246 -15.03 -23.09 1.01
C ASN A 246 -15.97 -22.56 -0.09
N THR A 247 -15.74 -21.32 -0.49
CA THR A 247 -16.53 -20.64 -1.53
C THR A 247 -16.11 -21.00 -2.94
N GLY A 248 -14.96 -21.67 -3.12
CA GLY A 248 -14.37 -21.96 -4.44
C GLY A 248 -13.91 -20.74 -5.22
N ILE A 249 -13.84 -19.56 -4.58
CA ILE A 249 -13.36 -18.33 -5.22
C ILE A 249 -11.86 -18.49 -5.56
N SER A 250 -11.49 -18.05 -6.74
CA SER A 250 -10.10 -18.04 -7.23
C SER A 250 -9.53 -16.61 -7.17
N PRO A 251 -8.27 -16.42 -6.74
CA PRO A 251 -7.67 -15.10 -6.57
C PRO A 251 -7.03 -14.54 -7.86
N GLY A 252 -6.71 -13.24 -7.82
CA GLY A 252 -6.01 -12.54 -8.90
C GLY A 252 -6.91 -11.94 -9.98
N GLY A 253 -8.23 -12.06 -9.84
CA GLY A 253 -9.18 -11.30 -10.65
C GLY A 253 -9.38 -9.90 -10.10
N ALA A 254 -9.78 -8.96 -10.94
CA ALA A 254 -10.06 -7.59 -10.56
C ALA A 254 -11.27 -7.02 -11.28
N GLU A 255 -12.06 -6.23 -10.57
CA GLU A 255 -13.09 -5.37 -11.14
C GLU A 255 -12.93 -3.97 -10.55
N THR A 256 -12.70 -2.98 -11.41
CA THR A 256 -12.53 -1.59 -11.00
C THR A 256 -13.47 -0.71 -11.82
N PHE A 257 -14.15 0.19 -11.12
CA PHE A 257 -15.00 1.22 -11.72
C PHE A 257 -14.67 2.56 -11.08
N GLY A 258 -14.60 3.60 -11.90
CA GLY A 258 -14.44 4.99 -11.47
C GLY A 258 -15.22 5.95 -12.34
N LEU A 259 -15.81 6.97 -11.70
CA LEU A 259 -16.45 8.08 -12.38
C LEU A 259 -16.10 9.38 -11.65
N ARG A 260 -15.70 10.41 -12.39
CA ARG A 260 -15.33 11.72 -11.87
C ARG A 260 -15.93 12.82 -12.72
N GLY A 261 -16.63 13.75 -12.06
CA GLY A 261 -17.10 14.99 -12.64
C GLY A 261 -16.33 16.19 -12.09
N GLN A 262 -15.98 17.13 -12.94
CA GLN A 262 -15.30 18.36 -12.56
C GLN A 262 -15.96 19.57 -13.25
N VAL A 263 -16.07 20.66 -12.50
CA VAL A 263 -16.52 21.97 -13.01
C VAL A 263 -15.46 22.99 -12.65
N ARG A 264 -14.94 23.69 -13.62
CA ARG A 264 -14.03 24.83 -13.44
C ARG A 264 -14.71 26.11 -13.84
N TYR A 265 -14.70 27.08 -12.94
CA TYR A 265 -15.32 28.40 -13.13
C TYR A 265 -14.30 29.50 -12.87
N LYS A 266 -14.03 30.31 -13.89
CA LYS A 266 -13.04 31.38 -13.88
C LYS A 266 -13.68 32.69 -14.35
N PRO A 267 -14.52 33.34 -13.50
CA PRO A 267 -15.28 34.52 -13.89
C PRO A 267 -14.42 35.76 -14.18
N SER A 268 -13.14 35.73 -13.76
CA SER A 268 -12.16 36.78 -13.98
C SER A 268 -10.73 36.23 -13.95
N HIS A 269 -9.77 37.04 -14.39
CA HIS A 269 -8.35 36.64 -14.32
C HIS A 269 -7.86 36.38 -12.89
N GLY A 270 -8.50 36.98 -11.88
CA GLY A 270 -8.12 36.85 -10.47
C GLY A 270 -8.80 35.69 -9.73
N VAL A 271 -9.75 34.96 -10.35
CA VAL A 271 -10.55 33.93 -9.67
C VAL A 271 -10.54 32.64 -10.48
N ASP A 272 -10.08 31.51 -9.90
CA ASP A 272 -10.13 30.18 -10.51
C ASP A 272 -10.69 29.19 -9.49
N LEU A 273 -11.88 28.70 -9.71
CA LEU A 273 -12.62 27.79 -8.85
C LEU A 273 -12.77 26.45 -9.55
N THR A 274 -12.41 25.37 -8.88
CA THR A 274 -12.62 24.01 -9.39
C THR A 274 -13.35 23.16 -8.36
N PHE A 275 -14.52 22.65 -8.70
CA PHE A 275 -15.25 21.65 -7.95
C PHE A 275 -15.09 20.30 -8.61
N LYS A 276 -14.81 19.27 -7.82
CA LYS A 276 -14.67 17.87 -8.25
C LYS A 276 -15.50 16.97 -7.34
N ALA A 277 -16.24 16.03 -7.94
CA ALA A 277 -16.86 14.93 -7.23
C ALA A 277 -16.52 13.60 -7.92
N TYR A 278 -16.36 12.55 -7.18
CA TYR A 278 -16.03 11.23 -7.71
C TYR A 278 -16.60 10.08 -6.90
N VAL A 279 -16.83 8.98 -7.59
CA VAL A 279 -17.13 7.69 -7.00
C VAL A 279 -16.17 6.66 -7.60
N SER A 280 -15.74 5.71 -6.80
CA SER A 280 -14.94 4.58 -7.28
C SER A 280 -15.28 3.30 -6.51
N GLN A 281 -15.13 2.19 -7.18
CA GLN A 281 -15.20 0.87 -6.59
C GLN A 281 -14.06 0.02 -7.17
N SER A 282 -13.37 -0.69 -6.30
CA SER A 282 -12.42 -1.73 -6.68
C SER A 282 -12.80 -3.01 -5.95
N ILE A 283 -12.90 -4.10 -6.70
CA ILE A 283 -13.11 -5.44 -6.18
C ILE A 283 -11.96 -6.27 -6.71
N GLY A 284 -11.21 -6.91 -5.81
CA GLY A 284 -10.13 -7.81 -6.17
C GLY A 284 -10.31 -9.13 -5.42
N GLY A 285 -10.08 -10.25 -6.10
CA GLY A 285 -9.83 -11.47 -5.38
C GLY A 285 -8.59 -11.22 -4.52
N GLN A 286 -8.64 -11.59 -3.24
CA GLN A 286 -7.44 -11.63 -2.44
C GLN A 286 -6.41 -12.46 -3.21
N ASP A 287 -5.17 -11.97 -3.30
CA ASP A 287 -4.05 -12.80 -3.71
C ASP A 287 -3.82 -13.82 -2.60
N SER A 288 -4.55 -14.93 -2.66
CA SER A 288 -4.48 -15.94 -1.61
C SER A 288 -3.07 -16.44 -1.44
N PRO A 289 -2.61 -16.49 -0.20
CA PRO A 289 -1.29 -16.97 0.11
C PRO A 289 -1.17 -18.43 -0.34
N GLN A 290 -0.05 -18.75 -0.94
CA GLN A 290 0.39 -20.13 -1.06
C GLN A 290 1.28 -20.42 0.13
N ASN A 291 0.90 -21.39 0.92
CA ASN A 291 1.74 -21.86 1.99
C ASN A 291 3.02 -22.48 1.39
N HIS A 292 4.16 -21.88 1.70
CA HIS A 292 5.49 -22.34 1.36
C HIS A 292 6.23 -22.92 2.56
N GLY A 293 5.49 -23.13 3.65
CA GLY A 293 6.01 -23.73 4.86
C GLY A 293 6.81 -24.99 4.57
N PRO A 294 7.62 -25.43 5.53
CA PRO A 294 8.35 -26.66 5.36
C PRO A 294 7.41 -27.76 4.96
N SER A 295 7.86 -28.58 4.02
CA SER A 295 7.22 -29.88 3.79
C SER A 295 7.25 -30.61 5.11
N LEU A 296 6.13 -30.66 5.81
CA LEU A 296 6.01 -31.28 7.12
C LEU A 296 6.28 -32.80 7.08
N THR A 297 6.41 -33.38 5.91
CA THR A 297 6.86 -34.77 5.75
C THR A 297 8.32 -34.98 6.15
N ASN A 298 9.14 -33.90 6.13
CA ASN A 298 10.56 -33.99 6.46
C ASN A 298 11.00 -33.04 7.58
N ASP A 299 10.13 -32.12 8.04
CA ASP A 299 10.50 -31.12 9.04
C ASP A 299 9.46 -31.03 10.16
N THR A 300 9.44 -32.10 10.97
CA THR A 300 8.70 -32.12 12.26
C THR A 300 9.14 -30.99 13.21
N ILE A 301 10.28 -30.37 12.94
CA ILE A 301 10.87 -29.31 13.76
C ILE A 301 10.07 -28.02 13.60
N ALA A 302 9.64 -27.68 12.39
CA ALA A 302 8.90 -26.44 12.14
C ALA A 302 7.54 -26.39 12.83
N LEU A 303 6.86 -27.52 12.85
CA LEU A 303 5.59 -27.64 13.55
C LEU A 303 5.79 -27.59 15.07
N ALA A 304 6.81 -28.28 15.58
CA ALA A 304 7.15 -28.28 17.00
C ALA A 304 7.59 -26.90 17.52
N ASP A 305 8.04 -26.03 16.63
CA ASP A 305 8.51 -24.69 16.97
C ASP A 305 7.40 -23.63 16.98
N SER A 306 6.26 -23.91 16.40
CA SER A 306 5.10 -23.01 16.40
C SER A 306 4.20 -23.23 17.61
N ALA A 307 3.39 -22.23 17.95
CA ALA A 307 2.30 -22.42 18.92
C ALA A 307 1.34 -23.55 18.49
N PHE A 308 1.14 -23.69 17.18
CA PHE A 308 0.38 -24.76 16.57
C PHE A 308 1.01 -26.13 16.77
N GLY A 309 2.34 -26.23 16.68
CA GLY A 309 3.09 -27.46 16.86
C GLY A 309 2.99 -28.07 18.26
N PHE A 310 2.68 -27.27 19.26
CA PHE A 310 2.44 -27.77 20.62
C PHE A 310 1.37 -28.87 20.64
N PHE A 311 0.30 -28.73 19.87
CA PHE A 311 -0.81 -29.69 19.83
C PHE A 311 -0.41 -31.05 19.32
N TYR A 312 0.70 -31.20 18.59
CA TYR A 312 1.23 -32.47 18.09
C TYR A 312 2.15 -33.17 19.08
N THR A 313 2.36 -32.56 20.25
CA THR A 313 3.25 -33.16 21.26
C THR A 313 2.51 -34.17 22.14
N PRO A 314 3.20 -35.19 22.65
CA PRO A 314 2.65 -36.11 23.66
C PRO A 314 2.18 -35.40 24.93
N LEU A 315 2.78 -34.24 25.25
CA LEU A 315 2.39 -33.41 26.37
C LEU A 315 0.99 -32.82 26.14
N ALA A 316 0.71 -32.30 24.95
CA ALA A 316 -0.63 -31.83 24.62
C ALA A 316 -1.64 -32.98 24.68
N ALA A 317 -1.33 -34.15 24.12
CA ALA A 317 -2.19 -35.32 24.18
C ALA A 317 -2.51 -35.73 25.63
N SER A 318 -1.55 -35.65 26.53
CA SER A 318 -1.73 -35.91 27.97
C SER A 318 -2.60 -34.85 28.63
N ILE A 319 -2.36 -33.57 28.33
CA ILE A 319 -3.10 -32.44 28.92
C ILE A 319 -4.59 -32.47 28.50
N TYR A 320 -4.83 -32.73 27.21
CA TYR A 320 -6.19 -32.83 26.69
C TYR A 320 -6.87 -34.16 26.97
N GLY A 321 -6.14 -35.13 27.53
CA GLY A 321 -6.66 -36.47 27.78
C GLY A 321 -6.97 -37.26 26.50
N VAL A 322 -6.32 -36.97 25.39
CA VAL A 322 -6.58 -37.52 24.06
C VAL A 322 -5.30 -38.24 23.57
N PRO A 323 -5.14 -39.55 23.76
CA PRO A 323 -3.90 -40.24 23.41
C PRO A 323 -3.48 -40.11 21.94
N ASN A 324 -4.42 -39.96 21.04
CA ASN A 324 -4.19 -39.83 19.60
C ASN A 324 -4.54 -38.43 19.08
N LEU A 325 -4.39 -37.41 19.90
CA LEU A 325 -4.69 -36.02 19.54
C LEU A 325 -4.10 -35.63 18.18
N ALA A 326 -2.84 -35.96 17.90
CA ALA A 326 -2.16 -35.64 16.66
C ALA A 326 -2.88 -36.19 15.40
N SER A 327 -3.61 -37.32 15.52
CA SER A 327 -4.36 -37.89 14.39
C SER A 327 -5.67 -37.13 14.07
N LEU A 328 -6.14 -36.33 15.02
CA LEU A 328 -7.35 -35.51 14.89
C LEU A 328 -7.06 -34.08 14.41
N LEU A 329 -5.77 -33.70 14.42
CA LEU A 329 -5.33 -32.35 14.03
C LEU A 329 -5.14 -32.25 12.52
N PRO A 330 -5.10 -31.02 11.98
CA PRO A 330 -4.75 -30.82 10.58
C PRO A 330 -3.42 -31.47 10.26
N PRO A 331 -3.36 -32.35 9.24
CA PRO A 331 -2.07 -32.86 8.81
C PRO A 331 -1.22 -31.71 8.31
N ALA A 332 0.06 -31.92 8.43
CA ALA A 332 1.08 -31.07 7.87
C ALA A 332 0.81 -30.72 6.41
N TYR A 333 0.93 -29.44 6.05
CA TYR A 333 0.61 -28.95 4.72
C TYR A 333 1.74 -28.14 4.10
N SER A 334 2.05 -28.46 2.87
CA SER A 334 2.84 -27.62 1.96
C SER A 334 2.27 -27.72 0.56
N ALA A 335 2.09 -26.60 -0.09
CA ALA A 335 1.55 -26.56 -1.45
C ALA A 335 2.41 -27.38 -2.44
N SER A 336 3.74 -27.32 -2.33
CA SER A 336 4.67 -28.08 -3.17
C SER A 336 4.63 -29.57 -2.90
N ALA A 337 4.53 -29.99 -1.64
CA ALA A 337 4.41 -31.39 -1.28
C ALA A 337 3.08 -32.02 -1.76
N ASN A 338 2.04 -31.21 -1.93
CA ASN A 338 0.75 -31.62 -2.49
C ASN A 338 0.68 -31.47 -4.02
N GLY A 339 1.82 -31.25 -4.68
CA GLY A 339 1.91 -31.20 -6.15
C GLY A 339 1.26 -30.00 -6.79
N LEU A 340 1.01 -28.92 -6.04
CA LEU A 340 0.42 -27.72 -6.57
C LEU A 340 1.43 -26.93 -7.41
N SER A 341 0.98 -26.50 -8.57
CA SER A 341 1.76 -25.55 -9.38
C SER A 341 1.79 -24.17 -8.71
N SER A 342 2.71 -23.32 -9.17
CA SER A 342 2.82 -21.94 -8.69
C SER A 342 1.58 -21.08 -8.97
N ARG A 343 0.58 -21.57 -9.70
CA ARG A 343 -0.70 -20.92 -10.03
C ARG A 343 -1.90 -21.62 -9.44
N GLN A 344 -1.68 -22.51 -8.49
CA GLN A 344 -2.72 -23.23 -7.78
C GLN A 344 -2.56 -23.01 -6.27
N ILE A 345 -3.69 -22.95 -5.59
CA ILE A 345 -3.78 -22.89 -4.13
C ILE A 345 -4.88 -23.84 -3.65
N GLN A 346 -4.85 -24.14 -2.37
CA GLN A 346 -5.91 -24.83 -1.65
C GLN A 346 -6.32 -24.02 -0.42
N GLY A 347 -6.78 -22.78 -0.66
CA GLY A 347 -7.22 -21.92 0.45
C GLY A 347 -8.61 -22.31 0.96
N ASN A 348 -8.76 -22.25 2.26
CA ASN A 348 -10.00 -22.60 2.96
C ASN A 348 -11.02 -21.46 2.95
N SER A 349 -10.57 -20.23 3.03
CA SER A 349 -11.40 -19.04 3.11
C SER A 349 -10.82 -17.95 2.22
N ILE A 350 -11.32 -17.85 0.98
CA ILE A 350 -10.86 -16.83 0.05
C ILE A 350 -11.91 -15.75 -0.03
N GLY A 351 -11.58 -14.61 0.55
CA GLY A 351 -12.39 -13.42 0.52
C GLY A 351 -12.18 -12.60 -0.75
N MET A 352 -13.09 -11.68 -0.98
CA MET A 352 -12.92 -10.60 -1.93
C MET A 352 -12.66 -9.30 -1.17
N ALA A 353 -11.61 -8.59 -1.57
CA ALA A 353 -11.37 -7.23 -1.13
C ALA A 353 -12.27 -6.31 -1.94
N ARG A 354 -13.11 -5.53 -1.29
CA ARG A 354 -13.93 -4.50 -1.93
C ARG A 354 -13.68 -3.16 -1.27
N VAL A 355 -13.39 -2.16 -2.09
CA VAL A 355 -13.20 -0.79 -1.63
C VAL A 355 -14.12 0.13 -2.44
N LYS A 356 -14.99 0.86 -1.76
CA LYS A 356 -15.86 1.89 -2.35
C LYS A 356 -15.49 3.23 -1.78
N THR A 357 -15.30 4.21 -2.64
CA THR A 357 -14.98 5.58 -2.23
C THR A 357 -15.93 6.57 -2.92
N PHE A 358 -16.41 7.52 -2.15
CA PHE A 358 -17.03 8.74 -2.62
C PHE A 358 -16.23 9.92 -2.08
N GLY A 359 -15.95 10.91 -2.91
CA GLY A 359 -15.26 12.10 -2.44
C GLY A 359 -15.61 13.34 -3.23
N THR A 360 -15.33 14.48 -2.61
CA THR A 360 -15.47 15.81 -3.20
C THR A 360 -14.26 16.66 -2.88
N THR A 361 -13.90 17.53 -3.81
CA THR A 361 -12.84 18.52 -3.63
C THR A 361 -13.30 19.87 -4.15
N PHE A 362 -13.04 20.91 -3.39
CA PHE A 362 -13.21 22.27 -3.81
C PHE A 362 -11.87 23.01 -3.72
N ASN A 363 -11.37 23.46 -4.87
CA ASN A 363 -10.14 24.24 -4.98
C ASN A 363 -10.53 25.65 -5.44
N ALA A 364 -10.16 26.65 -4.64
CA ALA A 364 -10.40 28.05 -4.93
C ALA A 364 -9.08 28.82 -4.88
N LYS A 365 -8.77 29.52 -5.95
CA LYS A 365 -7.61 30.40 -6.06
C LYS A 365 -8.06 31.82 -6.39
N PHE A 366 -7.54 32.78 -5.59
CA PHE A 366 -7.82 34.20 -5.72
C PHE A 366 -6.50 34.97 -5.85
N ALA A 367 -6.33 35.74 -6.91
CA ALA A 367 -5.24 36.71 -6.99
C ALA A 367 -5.57 37.91 -6.06
N LEU A 368 -4.74 38.08 -5.02
CA LEU A 368 -4.87 39.22 -4.11
C LEU A 368 -4.16 40.46 -4.65
N SER A 369 -3.09 40.22 -5.42
CA SER A 369 -2.33 41.23 -6.17
C SER A 369 -1.54 40.51 -7.27
N ASP A 370 -0.79 41.24 -8.08
CA ASP A 370 0.11 40.69 -9.11
C ASP A 370 1.18 39.74 -8.50
N SER A 371 1.50 39.91 -7.22
CA SER A 371 2.53 39.17 -6.50
C SER A 371 1.99 38.14 -5.51
N ALA A 372 0.69 38.16 -5.18
CA ALA A 372 0.12 37.36 -4.12
C ALA A 372 -1.15 36.61 -4.54
N ASN A 373 -1.24 35.33 -4.16
CA ASN A 373 -2.46 34.54 -4.36
C ASN A 373 -2.89 33.89 -3.05
N LEU A 374 -4.19 33.82 -2.82
CA LEU A 374 -4.80 32.99 -1.79
C LEU A 374 -5.30 31.71 -2.43
N THR A 375 -4.94 30.57 -1.87
CA THR A 375 -5.41 29.25 -2.29
C THR A 375 -6.10 28.57 -1.12
N SER A 376 -7.33 28.07 -1.37
CA SER A 376 -8.08 27.25 -0.42
C SER A 376 -8.40 25.91 -1.08
N ILE A 377 -8.03 24.80 -0.41
CA ILE A 377 -8.32 23.44 -0.87
C ILE A 377 -9.09 22.73 0.23
N THR A 378 -10.33 22.36 -0.08
CA THR A 378 -11.21 21.60 0.81
C THR A 378 -11.45 20.23 0.21
N GLY A 379 -11.21 19.16 0.96
CA GLY A 379 -11.46 17.78 0.56
C GLY A 379 -12.33 17.05 1.56
N TYR A 380 -13.24 16.22 1.07
CA TYR A 380 -14.02 15.29 1.87
C TYR A 380 -14.08 13.94 1.15
N ASP A 381 -13.73 12.87 1.87
CA ASP A 381 -13.75 11.51 1.38
C ASP A 381 -14.51 10.59 2.36
N LYS A 382 -15.30 9.68 1.82
CA LYS A 382 -15.91 8.56 2.54
C LYS A 382 -15.53 7.28 1.83
N THR A 383 -14.83 6.38 2.53
CA THR A 383 -14.40 5.09 1.99
C THR A 383 -14.94 3.96 2.84
N HIS A 384 -15.48 2.93 2.20
CA HIS A 384 -15.84 1.66 2.81
C HIS A 384 -14.94 0.57 2.22
N SER A 385 -14.20 -0.10 3.09
CA SER A 385 -13.33 -1.22 2.74
C SER A 385 -13.79 -2.47 3.47
N GLU A 386 -14.00 -3.54 2.73
CA GLU A 386 -14.40 -4.84 3.27
C GLU A 386 -13.58 -5.98 2.67
N LEU A 387 -13.19 -6.93 3.50
CA LEU A 387 -12.58 -8.20 3.14
C LEU A 387 -13.50 -9.30 3.65
N LEU A 388 -14.42 -9.75 2.79
CA LEU A 388 -15.48 -10.67 3.13
C LEU A 388 -15.61 -11.78 2.08
N PRO A 389 -16.02 -13.03 2.47
CA PRO A 389 -16.41 -13.40 3.82
C PRO A 389 -15.29 -13.34 4.85
N LYS A 390 -14.19 -14.01 4.69
CA LYS A 390 -12.98 -13.94 5.50
C LYS A 390 -11.79 -14.27 4.62
N ILE A 391 -10.62 -13.79 4.99
CA ILE A 391 -9.39 -14.12 4.30
C ILE A 391 -8.68 -15.25 5.03
N ASP A 392 -8.17 -16.18 4.24
CA ASP A 392 -7.22 -17.17 4.70
C ASP A 392 -5.91 -16.48 5.08
N CYS A 393 -5.45 -16.68 6.28
CA CYS A 393 -4.23 -16.05 6.79
C CYS A 393 -3.08 -17.06 7.04
N ASP A 394 -3.23 -18.32 6.64
CA ASP A 394 -2.19 -19.33 6.76
C ASP A 394 -1.90 -20.11 5.47
N GLY A 395 -2.74 -19.94 4.45
CA GLY A 395 -2.55 -20.56 3.14
C GLY A 395 -2.74 -22.07 3.11
N THR A 396 -3.44 -22.65 4.10
CA THR A 396 -3.74 -24.08 4.18
C THR A 396 -5.20 -24.37 3.82
N PRO A 397 -5.54 -25.60 3.45
CA PRO A 397 -6.92 -26.00 3.22
C PRO A 397 -7.73 -26.23 4.51
N TYR A 398 -7.13 -26.03 5.67
CA TYR A 398 -7.70 -26.33 6.98
C TYR A 398 -8.18 -25.08 7.70
N ASN A 399 -9.08 -25.24 8.65
CA ASN A 399 -9.59 -24.12 9.45
C ASN A 399 -8.60 -23.74 10.56
N VAL A 400 -7.45 -23.20 10.20
CA VAL A 400 -6.41 -22.75 11.13
C VAL A 400 -6.57 -21.25 11.40
N CYS A 401 -6.66 -20.44 10.36
CA CYS A 401 -6.78 -19.01 10.48
C CYS A 401 -7.66 -18.43 9.36
N ALA A 402 -8.65 -17.66 9.76
CA ALA A 402 -9.40 -16.83 8.83
C ALA A 402 -9.79 -15.52 9.52
N ILE A 403 -9.72 -14.40 8.79
CA ILE A 403 -10.06 -13.10 9.37
C ILE A 403 -10.80 -12.22 8.36
N GLY A 404 -11.89 -11.63 8.77
CA GLY A 404 -12.59 -10.61 8.03
C GLY A 404 -12.21 -9.22 8.55
N TYR A 405 -12.06 -8.29 7.62
CA TYR A 405 -11.81 -6.88 7.94
C TYR A 405 -12.87 -6.01 7.29
N GLU A 406 -13.52 -5.19 8.07
CA GLU A 406 -14.42 -4.16 7.57
C GLU A 406 -14.04 -2.82 8.19
N SER A 407 -13.90 -1.79 7.37
CA SER A 407 -13.60 -0.45 7.86
C SER A 407 -14.34 0.61 7.05
N MET A 408 -14.91 1.58 7.75
CA MET A 408 -15.50 2.77 7.16
C MET A 408 -14.71 3.99 7.59
N SER A 409 -14.20 4.73 6.65
CA SER A 409 -13.45 5.98 6.88
C SER A 409 -14.23 7.18 6.40
N LYS A 410 -14.18 8.28 7.18
CA LYS A 410 -14.58 9.62 6.78
C LYS A 410 -13.41 10.54 7.02
N SER A 411 -13.01 11.29 6.01
CA SER A 411 -11.88 12.22 6.06
C SER A 411 -12.29 13.60 5.59
N PHE A 412 -11.91 14.61 6.32
CA PHE A 412 -12.06 16.02 5.96
C PHE A 412 -10.71 16.70 6.04
N ASN A 413 -10.35 17.44 5.01
CA ASN A 413 -9.11 18.19 4.88
C ASN A 413 -9.37 19.61 4.43
N GLN A 414 -8.69 20.58 5.05
CA GLN A 414 -8.68 21.98 4.64
C GLN A 414 -7.23 22.49 4.65
N ASP A 415 -6.76 22.97 3.53
CA ASP A 415 -5.50 23.72 3.39
C ASP A 415 -5.85 25.15 2.94
N LEU A 416 -5.37 26.14 3.66
CA LEU A 416 -5.51 27.55 3.34
C LEU A 416 -4.13 28.18 3.34
N ARG A 417 -3.73 28.80 2.21
CA ARG A 417 -2.41 29.36 2.06
C ARG A 417 -2.38 30.61 1.20
N VAL A 418 -1.46 31.48 1.52
CA VAL A 418 -1.07 32.62 0.70
C VAL A 418 0.32 32.34 0.14
N ASP A 419 0.46 32.43 -1.16
CA ASP A 419 1.75 32.45 -1.84
C ASP A 419 2.05 33.87 -2.32
N TYR A 420 3.29 34.29 -2.12
CA TYR A 420 3.83 35.60 -2.52
C TYR A 420 5.10 35.38 -3.33
N ALA A 421 5.27 36.15 -4.40
CA ALA A 421 6.47 36.13 -5.23
C ALA A 421 6.73 37.53 -5.79
N SER A 422 7.86 38.14 -5.42
CA SER A 422 8.28 39.45 -5.94
C SER A 422 9.81 39.53 -5.97
N GLY A 423 10.35 39.77 -7.16
CA GLY A 423 11.80 39.87 -7.36
C GLY A 423 12.57 38.63 -6.85
N ALA A 424 13.52 38.84 -5.98
CA ALA A 424 14.37 37.80 -5.38
C ALA A 424 13.67 37.00 -4.27
N PHE A 425 12.50 37.42 -3.78
CA PHE A 425 11.82 36.83 -2.63
C PHE A 425 10.55 36.10 -3.03
N LYS A 426 10.41 34.86 -2.55
CA LYS A 426 9.18 34.07 -2.64
C LYS A 426 8.84 33.52 -1.27
N ALA A 427 7.56 33.53 -0.89
CA ALA A 427 7.11 32.95 0.37
C ALA A 427 5.77 32.24 0.22
N ILE A 428 5.53 31.24 1.04
CA ILE A 428 4.23 30.60 1.28
C ILE A 428 4.01 30.60 2.79
N VAL A 429 2.80 30.99 3.21
CA VAL A 429 2.34 30.84 4.59
C VAL A 429 0.96 30.21 4.55
N GLY A 430 0.71 29.24 5.42
CA GLY A 430 -0.56 28.53 5.40
C GLY A 430 -0.92 27.89 6.72
N ALA A 431 -2.18 27.45 6.76
CA ALA A 431 -2.77 26.71 7.85
C ALA A 431 -3.46 25.46 7.30
N TYR A 432 -3.38 24.37 8.04
CA TYR A 432 -3.99 23.09 7.69
C TYR A 432 -4.84 22.57 8.84
N TYR A 433 -5.98 22.00 8.48
CA TYR A 433 -6.82 21.22 9.38
C TYR A 433 -7.25 19.92 8.71
N GLY A 434 -7.15 18.81 9.44
CA GLY A 434 -7.62 17.49 9.01
C GLY A 434 -8.34 16.75 10.13
N ARG A 435 -9.39 16.03 9.77
CA ARG A 435 -10.12 15.13 10.68
C ARG A 435 -10.40 13.82 9.96
N ASP A 436 -9.94 12.71 10.53
CA ASP A 436 -10.17 11.37 10.05
C ASP A 436 -10.92 10.57 11.12
N GLU A 437 -11.95 9.83 10.73
CA GLU A 437 -12.69 8.91 11.57
C GLU A 437 -12.76 7.56 10.87
N ILE A 438 -12.20 6.53 11.48
CA ILE A 438 -12.19 5.16 10.96
C ILE A 438 -12.95 4.29 11.95
N VAL A 439 -14.08 3.74 11.53
CA VAL A 439 -14.85 2.72 12.24
C VAL A 439 -14.44 1.37 11.68
N THR A 440 -14.01 0.46 12.54
CA THR A 440 -13.52 -0.86 12.16
C THR A 440 -14.29 -1.95 12.86
N ASN A 441 -14.62 -2.99 12.10
CA ASN A 441 -15.13 -4.27 12.59
C ASN A 441 -14.24 -5.38 12.01
N ASN A 442 -13.51 -6.08 12.87
CA ASN A 442 -12.71 -7.24 12.48
C ASN A 442 -13.38 -8.50 12.99
N THR A 443 -13.33 -9.57 12.21
CA THR A 443 -13.94 -10.86 12.56
C THR A 443 -12.89 -11.97 12.52
N PRO A 444 -12.00 -12.04 13.55
CA PRO A 444 -11.01 -13.12 13.63
C PRO A 444 -11.66 -14.47 13.92
N ASP A 445 -11.11 -15.50 13.30
CA ASP A 445 -11.45 -16.91 13.48
C ASP A 445 -10.14 -17.71 13.46
N PHE A 446 -9.64 -18.02 14.62
CA PHE A 446 -8.35 -18.68 14.80
C PHE A 446 -8.54 -20.06 15.40
N TYR A 447 -7.77 -21.02 14.90
CA TYR A 447 -7.72 -22.37 15.43
C TYR A 447 -9.07 -23.08 15.47
N GLY A 448 -9.92 -22.84 14.49
CA GLY A 448 -11.23 -23.46 14.41
C GLY A 448 -11.19 -25.00 14.41
N PHE A 449 -10.05 -25.61 13.99
CA PHE A 449 -9.81 -27.03 14.08
C PHE A 449 -9.93 -27.60 15.50
N LEU A 450 -9.73 -26.80 16.56
CA LEU A 450 -9.90 -27.26 17.94
C LEU A 450 -11.36 -27.56 18.27
N SER A 451 -12.29 -26.86 17.63
CA SER A 451 -13.72 -27.22 17.72
C SER A 451 -14.02 -28.56 17.09
N ASP A 452 -13.37 -28.88 15.99
CA ASP A 452 -13.49 -30.18 15.35
C ASP A 452 -12.99 -31.29 16.26
N VAL A 453 -11.83 -31.09 16.90
CA VAL A 453 -11.23 -32.02 17.86
C VAL A 453 -12.16 -32.24 19.05
N ASN A 454 -12.68 -31.15 19.64
CA ASN A 454 -13.62 -31.26 20.76
C ASN A 454 -14.90 -32.02 20.37
N SER A 455 -15.41 -31.81 19.15
CA SER A 455 -16.57 -32.53 18.65
C SER A 455 -16.29 -34.02 18.44
N ALA A 456 -15.11 -34.37 17.90
CA ALA A 456 -14.68 -35.75 17.70
C ALA A 456 -14.51 -36.50 19.03
N MET A 457 -14.21 -35.78 20.12
CA MET A 457 -14.16 -36.32 21.47
C MET A 457 -15.53 -36.46 22.16
N GLY A 458 -16.62 -36.15 21.47
CA GLY A 458 -17.96 -36.19 22.04
C GLY A 458 -18.32 -35.02 22.96
N ASN A 459 -17.46 -34.01 23.01
CA ASN A 459 -17.74 -32.76 23.71
C ASN A 459 -18.58 -31.83 22.85
N PRO A 460 -19.41 -30.93 23.44
CA PRO A 460 -20.10 -29.92 22.68
C PRO A 460 -19.10 -29.09 21.88
N LYS A 461 -19.43 -28.72 20.68
CA LYS A 461 -18.64 -27.79 19.85
C LYS A 461 -18.49 -26.48 20.61
N THR A 462 -17.32 -26.21 21.16
CA THR A 462 -17.01 -24.97 21.85
C THR A 462 -15.86 -24.31 21.17
N TYR A 463 -16.06 -23.08 20.67
CA TYR A 463 -14.97 -22.24 20.17
C TYR A 463 -13.97 -21.89 21.26
N PHE A 464 -14.39 -22.00 22.49
CA PHE A 464 -13.57 -21.62 23.62
C PHE A 464 -13.68 -22.65 24.73
N ASN A 465 -12.69 -23.52 24.85
CA ASN A 465 -12.48 -24.30 26.07
C ASN A 465 -11.19 -23.80 26.73
N PRO A 466 -11.30 -22.99 27.79
CA PRO A 466 -10.12 -22.52 28.51
C PRO A 466 -9.56 -23.66 29.34
N VAL A 467 -8.83 -24.57 28.73
CA VAL A 467 -7.94 -25.42 29.53
C VAL A 467 -6.79 -24.51 29.96
N GLY A 468 -6.98 -23.88 31.12
CA GLY A 468 -5.95 -23.08 31.75
C GLY A 468 -4.75 -23.90 32.09
N ILE A 469 -3.72 -23.90 31.27
CA ILE A 469 -2.40 -24.29 31.71
C ILE A 469 -1.77 -23.05 32.33
N GLY A 470 -2.20 -22.76 33.55
CA GLY A 470 -1.52 -21.80 34.40
C GLY A 470 -0.28 -22.45 34.95
N ALA A 471 0.87 -22.02 34.54
CA ALA A 471 2.09 -22.30 35.29
C ALA A 471 2.85 -21.00 35.48
N SER A 472 2.58 -20.35 36.56
CA SER A 472 3.45 -19.35 37.15
C SER A 472 4.53 -20.02 37.97
N GLN A 473 5.40 -20.80 37.36
CA GLN A 473 6.65 -21.22 38.01
C GLN A 473 7.80 -20.65 37.19
N PRO A 474 8.83 -20.05 37.78
CA PRO A 474 10.02 -19.64 37.07
C PRO A 474 10.64 -20.87 36.38
N GLY A 475 10.70 -20.83 35.03
CA GLY A 475 11.22 -21.94 34.22
C GLY A 475 10.16 -22.88 33.62
N THR A 476 8.88 -22.71 33.93
CA THR A 476 7.80 -23.47 33.30
C THR A 476 7.28 -22.73 32.05
N PHE A 477 7.05 -23.53 31.04
CA PHE A 477 6.56 -23.15 29.75
C PHE A 477 5.12 -22.63 29.83
N VAL A 478 4.90 -21.34 29.62
CA VAL A 478 3.55 -20.84 29.38
C VAL A 478 3.23 -21.13 27.91
N VAL A 479 2.49 -22.19 27.65
CA VAL A 479 1.86 -22.38 26.36
C VAL A 479 0.92 -21.19 26.20
N PRO A 480 1.16 -20.32 25.22
CA PRO A 480 0.15 -19.30 24.91
C PRO A 480 -1.12 -20.06 24.59
N PHE A 481 -2.25 -19.65 25.20
CA PHE A 481 -3.54 -20.27 24.96
C PHE A 481 -3.85 -20.30 23.48
N VAL A 482 -3.88 -21.48 22.94
CA VAL A 482 -4.41 -21.71 21.61
C VAL A 482 -5.73 -22.42 21.80
N THR A 483 -6.79 -21.64 21.82
CA THR A 483 -8.15 -22.13 21.79
C THR A 483 -8.78 -21.64 20.50
N ALA A 484 -9.73 -22.41 19.97
CA ALA A 484 -10.56 -21.91 18.87
C ALA A 484 -11.16 -20.57 19.26
N LEU A 485 -10.88 -19.54 18.48
CA LEU A 485 -11.29 -18.17 18.77
C LEU A 485 -12.14 -17.64 17.63
N LYS A 486 -13.43 -17.48 17.87
CA LYS A 486 -14.31 -16.70 16.98
C LYS A 486 -14.74 -15.44 17.72
N ALA A 487 -14.44 -14.30 17.13
CA ALA A 487 -14.73 -13.03 17.77
C ALA A 487 -15.12 -11.95 16.75
N THR A 488 -15.71 -10.86 17.27
CA THR A 488 -15.75 -9.58 16.58
C THR A 488 -14.98 -8.56 17.40
N GLN A 489 -14.26 -7.69 16.72
CA GLN A 489 -13.57 -6.55 17.32
C GLN A 489 -14.09 -5.27 16.71
N ASP A 490 -14.78 -4.48 17.50
CA ASP A 490 -15.33 -3.18 17.11
C ASP A 490 -14.52 -2.06 17.75
N TYR A 491 -14.16 -1.04 16.98
CA TYR A 491 -13.60 0.20 17.50
C TYR A 491 -13.73 1.35 16.51
N THR A 492 -13.54 2.57 17.04
CA THR A 492 -13.43 3.79 16.24
C THR A 492 -12.12 4.47 16.55
N GLN A 493 -11.31 4.76 15.53
CA GLN A 493 -10.14 5.61 15.68
C GLN A 493 -10.42 6.98 15.04
N GLU A 494 -10.35 8.04 15.85
CA GLU A 494 -10.47 9.42 15.42
C GLU A 494 -9.09 10.10 15.49
N ARG A 495 -8.71 10.80 14.40
CA ARG A 495 -7.51 11.66 14.36
C ARG A 495 -7.92 13.06 14.00
N LYS A 496 -7.37 14.05 14.74
CA LYS A 496 -7.52 15.48 14.42
C LYS A 496 -6.13 16.08 14.36
N SER A 497 -5.87 16.81 13.28
CA SER A 497 -4.59 17.46 13.04
C SER A 497 -4.82 18.92 12.68
N ALA A 498 -4.08 19.80 13.30
CA ALA A 498 -4.00 21.21 12.91
C ALA A 498 -2.53 21.59 12.73
N ALA A 499 -2.24 22.48 11.80
CA ALA A 499 -0.89 22.98 11.64
C ALA A 499 -0.87 24.38 11.07
N ILE A 500 0.19 25.11 11.42
CA ILE A 500 0.62 26.32 10.75
C ILE A 500 1.97 26.08 10.10
N TYR A 501 2.19 26.61 8.93
CA TYR A 501 3.44 26.42 8.19
C TYR A 501 3.81 27.64 7.38
N GLY A 502 5.10 27.76 7.11
CA GLY A 502 5.59 28.78 6.20
C GLY A 502 6.92 28.36 5.61
N GLU A 503 7.19 28.85 4.41
CA GLU A 503 8.45 28.66 3.71
C GLU A 503 8.78 29.90 2.92
N ALA A 504 10.03 30.35 2.99
CA ALA A 504 10.53 31.49 2.25
C ALA A 504 11.79 31.10 1.47
N SER A 505 11.92 31.62 0.26
CA SER A 505 13.10 31.52 -0.58
C SER A 505 13.61 32.90 -0.94
N PHE A 506 14.92 33.08 -0.86
CA PHE A 506 15.59 34.33 -1.21
C PHE A 506 16.75 34.05 -2.17
N ALA A 507 16.75 34.67 -3.33
CA ALA A 507 17.86 34.65 -4.26
C ALA A 507 18.95 35.64 -3.77
N ILE A 508 20.00 35.08 -3.15
CA ILE A 508 21.15 35.87 -2.63
C ILE A 508 21.89 36.49 -3.82
N THR A 509 22.04 35.71 -4.88
CA THR A 509 22.51 36.14 -6.19
C THR A 509 21.65 35.45 -7.28
N PRO A 510 21.76 35.82 -8.55
CA PRO A 510 21.08 35.10 -9.61
C PRO A 510 21.40 33.57 -9.66
N ALA A 511 22.59 33.20 -9.16
CA ALA A 511 23.06 31.82 -9.14
C ALA A 511 22.86 31.11 -7.79
N LEU A 512 22.66 31.81 -6.69
CA LEU A 512 22.60 31.23 -5.34
C LEU A 512 21.30 31.60 -4.64
N LYS A 513 20.52 30.61 -4.23
CA LYS A 513 19.25 30.80 -3.53
C LYS A 513 19.22 29.99 -2.24
N LEU A 514 18.71 30.61 -1.18
CA LEU A 514 18.45 29.98 0.11
C LEU A 514 16.95 29.82 0.29
N THR A 515 16.51 28.63 0.70
CA THR A 515 15.12 28.35 1.07
C THR A 515 15.09 27.82 2.50
N ALA A 516 14.19 28.36 3.34
CA ALA A 516 13.95 27.87 4.68
C ALA A 516 12.44 27.79 4.95
N GLY A 517 12.02 26.72 5.59
CA GLY A 517 10.61 26.49 5.92
C GLY A 517 10.46 25.77 7.25
N LEU A 518 9.38 26.10 7.95
CA LEU A 518 8.99 25.52 9.23
C LEU A 518 7.50 25.19 9.23
N ARG A 519 7.14 24.16 9.96
CA ARG A 519 5.76 23.76 10.26
C ARG A 519 5.65 23.27 11.69
N TYR A 520 4.65 23.74 12.39
CA TYR A 520 4.27 23.19 13.69
C TYR A 520 2.92 22.49 13.55
N THR A 521 2.88 21.20 13.93
CA THR A 521 1.69 20.35 13.83
C THR A 521 1.25 19.91 15.21
N TRP A 522 -0.06 20.00 15.50
CA TRP A 522 -0.73 19.46 16.67
C TRP A 522 -1.61 18.29 16.24
N ASP A 523 -1.42 17.13 16.83
CA ASP A 523 -2.22 15.92 16.57
C ASP A 523 -2.91 15.46 17.84
N LYS A 524 -4.14 14.99 17.67
CA LYS A 524 -4.88 14.23 18.67
C LYS A 524 -5.36 12.94 18.06
N VAL A 525 -5.15 11.83 18.74
CA VAL A 525 -5.68 10.53 18.36
C VAL A 525 -6.53 9.99 19.50
N ALA A 526 -7.68 9.43 19.17
CA ALA A 526 -8.56 8.78 20.11
C ALA A 526 -8.96 7.41 19.58
N TYR A 527 -8.85 6.40 20.41
CA TYR A 527 -9.33 5.04 20.19
C TYR A 527 -10.57 4.88 21.07
N LYS A 528 -11.73 4.68 20.47
CA LYS A 528 -13.02 4.83 21.12
C LYS A 528 -13.87 3.57 20.92
N ASN A 529 -14.72 3.33 21.90
CA ASN A 529 -15.76 2.30 21.84
C ASN A 529 -15.23 0.89 21.54
N ALA A 530 -13.95 0.63 21.86
CA ALA A 530 -13.37 -0.67 21.59
C ALA A 530 -14.03 -1.77 22.41
N LEU A 531 -14.45 -2.81 21.72
CA LEU A 531 -15.12 -3.96 22.28
C LEU A 531 -14.71 -5.20 21.48
N THR A 532 -14.29 -6.26 22.15
CA THR A 532 -14.17 -7.58 21.56
C THR A 532 -15.26 -8.48 22.11
N THR A 533 -16.04 -9.07 21.21
CA THR A 533 -17.10 -10.01 21.57
C THR A 533 -16.71 -11.39 21.08
N PHE A 534 -16.67 -12.36 21.98
CA PHE A 534 -16.39 -13.75 21.68
C PHE A 534 -17.69 -14.53 21.47
N TYR A 535 -17.68 -15.50 20.58
CA TYR A 535 -18.84 -16.31 20.21
C TYR A 535 -18.57 -17.78 20.50
N ASP A 536 -19.63 -18.50 20.91
CA ASP A 536 -19.63 -19.96 20.97
C ASP A 536 -19.99 -20.56 19.59
N ASP A 537 -19.98 -21.89 19.52
CA ASP A 537 -20.32 -22.67 18.32
C ASP A 537 -21.76 -22.52 17.85
N THR A 538 -22.64 -22.06 18.74
CA THR A 538 -24.05 -21.77 18.39
C THR A 538 -24.20 -20.34 17.84
N GLY A 539 -23.12 -19.56 17.76
CA GLY A 539 -23.13 -18.16 17.35
C GLY A 539 -23.69 -17.20 18.41
N ARG A 540 -23.89 -17.68 19.65
CA ARG A 540 -24.30 -16.79 20.77
C ARG A 540 -23.10 -16.08 21.31
N ALA A 541 -23.26 -14.79 21.55
CA ALA A 541 -22.24 -14.01 22.23
C ALA A 541 -22.03 -14.58 23.64
N ARG A 542 -20.84 -15.06 23.92
CA ARG A 542 -20.40 -15.42 25.26
C ARG A 542 -19.63 -14.28 25.88
N LEU A 543 -20.15 -13.89 27.01
CA LEU A 543 -19.47 -12.95 27.87
C LEU A 543 -18.73 -13.79 28.93
N TYR A 544 -17.42 -13.86 28.79
CA TYR A 544 -16.58 -14.63 29.67
C TYR A 544 -16.40 -13.89 30.99
N THR A 545 -16.74 -14.54 32.09
CA THR A 545 -16.40 -14.09 33.44
C THR A 545 -15.03 -14.63 33.80
N VAL A 546 -14.34 -13.96 34.72
CA VAL A 546 -13.04 -14.42 35.24
C VAL A 546 -13.14 -15.81 35.86
N SER A 547 -14.31 -16.22 36.34
CA SER A 547 -14.59 -17.54 36.90
C SER A 547 -14.66 -18.66 35.85
N ASP A 548 -14.88 -18.34 34.59
CA ASP A 548 -14.90 -19.34 33.50
C ASP A 548 -13.50 -19.85 33.16
N TYR A 549 -12.44 -19.31 33.78
CA TYR A 549 -11.06 -19.43 33.35
C TYR A 549 -10.14 -20.25 34.18
N ALA A 550 -10.51 -20.93 35.22
CA ALA A 550 -9.59 -21.86 35.83
C ALA A 550 -10.11 -22.58 37.07
N PRO A 551 -9.85 -23.87 37.25
CA PRO A 551 -9.49 -24.44 38.50
C PRO A 551 -8.10 -23.93 38.87
N GLY A 552 -7.97 -22.87 39.69
CA GLY A 552 -6.67 -22.39 40.15
C GLY A 552 -6.37 -20.89 39.99
N GLY A 553 -7.26 -20.10 39.47
CA GLY A 553 -7.23 -18.65 39.70
C GLY A 553 -6.21 -17.83 38.92
N VAL A 554 -5.73 -18.25 37.76
CA VAL A 554 -5.01 -17.34 36.86
C VAL A 554 -5.97 -16.80 35.83
N ALA A 555 -6.53 -15.66 36.13
CA ALA A 555 -7.30 -14.84 35.20
C ALA A 555 -6.45 -14.50 33.97
N GLN A 556 -6.64 -15.20 32.92
CA GLN A 556 -6.07 -14.81 31.64
C GLN A 556 -7.11 -13.91 30.92
N ASN A 557 -7.21 -12.74 31.22
CA ASN A 557 -6.79 -11.48 30.61
C ASN A 557 -7.41 -11.15 29.25
N TYR A 558 -8.63 -11.54 28.92
CA TYR A 558 -9.36 -10.91 27.83
C TYR A 558 -10.10 -9.67 28.37
N GLU A 559 -9.33 -8.63 28.69
CA GLU A 559 -9.85 -7.40 29.33
C GLU A 559 -10.58 -6.45 28.37
N ILE A 560 -10.53 -6.70 27.06
CA ILE A 560 -11.28 -5.94 26.06
C ILE A 560 -12.63 -6.61 25.80
N GLY A 561 -12.80 -7.83 26.22
CA GLY A 561 -14.06 -8.55 26.21
C GLY A 561 -14.76 -8.36 27.53
N VAL A 562 -16.00 -8.05 27.43
CA VAL A 562 -16.80 -7.60 28.54
C VAL A 562 -17.57 -8.74 29.19
N SER A 563 -17.42 -8.83 30.48
CA SER A 563 -18.33 -9.56 31.32
C SER A 563 -19.71 -8.88 31.34
N PRO A 564 -20.86 -9.62 31.34
CA PRO A 564 -22.17 -9.00 31.52
C PRO A 564 -22.22 -8.29 32.86
N GLY A 565 -22.48 -6.99 32.83
CA GLY A 565 -22.67 -6.19 34.01
C GLY A 565 -21.50 -5.33 34.49
N THR A 566 -20.27 -5.52 33.94
CA THR A 566 -19.11 -4.67 34.26
C THR A 566 -18.42 -4.06 33.03
N ALA A 567 -19.04 -4.18 31.95
CA ALA A 567 -18.53 -3.92 30.62
C ALA A 567 -18.45 -2.48 30.21
N GLY A 568 -17.31 -1.89 30.37
CA GLY A 568 -16.99 -0.63 29.73
C GLY A 568 -16.36 -0.85 28.34
N ARG A 569 -16.81 -0.10 27.32
CA ARG A 569 -16.07 0.03 26.10
C ARG A 569 -14.73 0.73 26.38
N LEU A 570 -13.63 0.17 25.89
CA LEU A 570 -12.31 0.77 26.08
C LEU A 570 -12.21 2.07 25.30
N ASN A 571 -11.75 3.11 25.97
CA ASN A 571 -11.46 4.40 25.37
C ASN A 571 -10.06 4.86 25.75
N ARG A 572 -9.28 5.31 24.78
CA ARG A 572 -7.95 5.89 24.95
C ARG A 572 -7.84 7.19 24.15
N LYS A 573 -7.00 8.09 24.60
CA LYS A 573 -6.80 9.38 23.94
C LYS A 573 -5.41 9.93 24.25
N ASP A 574 -4.66 10.25 23.20
CA ASP A 574 -3.34 10.83 23.29
C ASP A 574 -3.19 12.04 22.38
N LYS A 575 -2.17 12.81 22.65
CA LYS A 575 -1.77 14.01 21.89
C LYS A 575 -0.32 13.92 21.54
N SER A 576 0.05 14.48 20.41
CA SER A 576 1.43 14.68 20.00
C SER A 576 1.56 16.00 19.24
N SER A 577 2.76 16.54 19.23
CA SER A 577 3.08 17.70 18.41
C SER A 577 4.48 17.54 17.82
N ALA A 578 4.72 18.18 16.70
CA ALA A 578 6.01 18.15 16.05
C ALA A 578 6.33 19.48 15.37
N LEU A 579 7.58 19.90 15.54
CA LEU A 579 8.19 20.91 14.70
C LEU A 579 8.94 20.20 13.58
N THR A 580 8.53 20.43 12.35
CA THR A 580 9.20 19.98 11.13
C THR A 580 9.68 21.18 10.35
N GLY A 581 10.67 21.00 9.49
CA GLY A 581 11.20 22.07 8.69
C GLY A 581 12.17 21.57 7.63
N ARG A 582 12.57 22.48 6.77
CA ARG A 582 13.64 22.24 5.80
C ARG A 582 14.47 23.50 5.56
N ALA A 583 15.73 23.29 5.22
CA ALA A 583 16.64 24.31 4.75
C ALA A 583 17.32 23.80 3.48
N ILE A 584 17.34 24.61 2.43
CA ILE A 584 17.91 24.23 1.14
C ILE A 584 18.77 25.38 0.64
N LEU A 585 20.00 25.06 0.28
CA LEU A 585 20.88 25.95 -0.48
C LEU A 585 20.95 25.38 -1.90
N ASP A 586 20.53 26.14 -2.87
CA ASP A 586 20.63 25.77 -4.28
C ASP A 586 21.57 26.75 -5.01
N TRP A 587 22.42 26.18 -5.87
CA TRP A 587 23.43 26.87 -6.64
C TRP A 587 23.35 26.48 -8.10
N LYS A 588 23.31 27.49 -8.96
CA LYS A 588 23.29 27.35 -10.42
C LYS A 588 24.63 27.81 -10.99
N PRO A 589 25.66 26.94 -11.04
CA PRO A 589 26.96 27.29 -11.62
C PRO A 589 26.90 27.59 -13.11
N ALA A 590 25.89 27.07 -13.81
CA ALA A 590 25.60 27.28 -15.21
C ALA A 590 24.09 27.28 -15.49
N GLU A 591 23.66 27.77 -16.61
CA GLU A 591 22.24 27.94 -16.98
C GLU A 591 21.42 26.65 -16.84
N HIS A 592 22.00 25.52 -17.18
CA HIS A 592 21.33 24.22 -17.21
C HIS A 592 21.80 23.25 -16.11
N VAL A 593 22.48 23.77 -15.10
CA VAL A 593 23.00 22.99 -13.99
C VAL A 593 22.49 23.56 -12.66
N LEU A 594 21.80 22.76 -11.89
CA LEU A 594 21.37 23.06 -10.52
C LEU A 594 22.03 22.06 -9.57
N MET A 595 22.81 22.55 -8.62
CA MET A 595 23.30 21.79 -7.49
C MET A 595 22.56 22.24 -6.22
N TYR A 596 22.32 21.33 -5.29
CA TYR A 596 21.68 21.69 -4.02
C TYR A 596 22.20 20.86 -2.87
N ALA A 597 22.12 21.43 -1.68
CA ALA A 597 22.27 20.74 -0.41
C ALA A 597 21.05 21.06 0.45
N SER A 598 20.49 20.06 1.10
CA SER A 598 19.29 20.23 1.90
C SER A 598 19.32 19.43 3.20
N TYR A 599 18.69 20.00 4.21
CA TYR A 599 18.25 19.32 5.41
C TYR A 599 16.72 19.35 5.46
N SER A 600 16.09 18.24 5.79
CA SER A 600 14.65 18.19 6.00
C SER A 600 14.27 17.26 7.14
N ARG A 601 13.24 17.64 7.90
CA ARG A 601 12.68 16.85 8.98
C ARG A 601 11.25 16.44 8.65
N GLY A 602 10.99 15.13 8.68
CA GLY A 602 9.68 14.53 8.54
C GLY A 602 9.10 14.06 9.87
N TYR A 603 7.77 13.89 9.89
CA TYR A 603 7.00 13.46 11.03
C TYR A 603 5.84 12.57 10.60
N ARG A 604 5.61 11.47 11.34
CA ARG A 604 4.41 10.66 11.26
C ARG A 604 3.74 10.63 12.63
N GLY A 605 2.43 10.92 12.67
CA GLY A 605 1.67 10.99 13.91
C GLY A 605 1.63 9.68 14.66
N GLY A 606 1.48 9.75 15.99
CA GLY A 606 1.26 8.57 16.83
C GLY A 606 -0.09 7.90 16.52
N THR A 607 -0.20 6.63 16.85
CA THR A 607 -1.40 5.82 16.61
C THR A 607 -1.62 4.85 17.77
N TYR A 608 -2.73 4.12 17.75
CA TYR A 608 -2.94 2.98 18.63
C TYR A 608 -2.75 1.67 17.88
N ASN A 609 -2.32 0.64 18.61
CA ASN A 609 -2.35 -0.72 18.09
C ASN A 609 -3.82 -1.18 17.93
N GLY A 610 -4.30 -1.19 16.70
CA GLY A 610 -5.71 -1.45 16.38
C GLY A 610 -6.07 -2.93 16.20
N LEU A 611 -5.07 -3.82 16.18
CA LEU A 611 -5.28 -5.28 16.13
C LEU A 611 -5.14 -5.95 17.49
N ALA A 612 -5.21 -5.17 18.54
CA ALA A 612 -5.23 -5.67 19.92
C ALA A 612 -6.66 -6.08 20.30
N PHE A 613 -6.93 -7.37 20.37
CA PHE A 613 -8.28 -7.86 20.65
C PHE A 613 -8.36 -8.72 21.94
N GLN A 614 -7.24 -9.01 22.60
CA GLN A 614 -7.23 -9.88 23.77
C GLN A 614 -7.18 -9.08 25.09
N LYS A 615 -6.30 -8.08 25.21
CA LYS A 615 -6.02 -7.36 26.46
C LYS A 615 -6.06 -5.86 26.27
N SER A 616 -6.59 -5.14 27.25
CA SER A 616 -6.57 -3.66 27.24
C SER A 616 -5.16 -3.09 27.21
N ALA A 617 -4.19 -3.80 27.80
CA ALA A 617 -2.78 -3.44 27.77
C ALA A 617 -2.16 -3.50 26.35
N GLN A 618 -2.74 -4.28 25.42
CA GLN A 618 -2.30 -4.33 24.03
C GLN A 618 -2.72 -3.10 23.23
N VAL A 619 -3.72 -2.35 23.72
CA VAL A 619 -4.15 -1.07 23.14
C VAL A 619 -3.33 0.05 23.76
N TYR A 620 -2.12 0.19 23.35
CA TYR A 620 -1.21 1.24 23.79
C TYR A 620 -0.95 2.27 22.70
N PHE A 621 -0.48 3.44 23.12
CA PHE A 621 -0.10 4.50 22.21
C PHE A 621 1.29 4.25 21.65
N VAL A 622 1.36 4.12 20.31
CA VAL A 622 2.61 4.02 19.56
C VAL A 622 3.12 5.43 19.31
N LYS A 623 4.35 5.69 19.74
CA LYS A 623 4.96 7.04 19.65
C LYS A 623 5.05 7.52 18.20
N PRO A 624 4.97 8.83 17.99
CA PRO A 624 5.25 9.42 16.69
C PRO A 624 6.68 9.09 16.21
N GLU A 625 6.81 8.91 14.91
CA GLU A 625 8.13 8.76 14.28
C GLU A 625 8.61 10.09 13.68
N THR A 626 9.91 10.27 13.66
CA THR A 626 10.58 11.39 13.00
C THR A 626 11.77 10.91 12.19
N VAL A 627 12.08 11.63 11.13
CA VAL A 627 13.27 11.41 10.32
C VAL A 627 13.96 12.74 10.06
N ASP A 628 15.27 12.77 10.30
CA ASP A 628 16.17 13.84 9.91
C ASP A 628 16.91 13.38 8.64
N ALA A 629 16.80 14.13 7.56
CA ALA A 629 17.34 13.78 6.25
C ALA A 629 18.29 14.87 5.75
N PHE A 630 19.45 14.45 5.30
CA PHE A 630 20.47 15.27 4.62
C PHE A 630 20.59 14.78 3.19
N GLU A 631 20.53 15.69 2.23
CA GLU A 631 20.61 15.35 0.81
C GLU A 631 21.46 16.35 0.05
N VAL A 632 22.27 15.84 -0.88
CA VAL A 632 23.02 16.64 -1.86
C VAL A 632 22.63 16.14 -3.24
N GLY A 633 22.29 17.04 -4.14
CA GLY A 633 21.83 16.67 -5.47
C GLY A 633 22.31 17.54 -6.60
N LEU A 634 22.27 16.97 -7.78
CA LEU A 634 22.57 17.61 -9.06
C LEU A 634 21.41 17.39 -10.02
N LYS A 635 20.96 18.43 -10.68
CA LYS A 635 20.06 18.39 -11.83
C LYS A 635 20.67 19.11 -12.99
N SER A 636 20.68 18.47 -14.14
CA SER A 636 21.38 19.03 -15.31
C SER A 636 20.70 18.69 -16.61
N ARG A 637 20.88 19.58 -17.60
CA ARG A 637 20.52 19.38 -18.99
C ARG A 637 21.70 19.73 -19.88
N PHE A 638 22.04 18.83 -20.77
CA PHE A 638 23.16 18.93 -21.71
C PHE A 638 22.71 18.65 -23.13
N ILE A 639 23.61 18.90 -24.08
CA ILE A 639 23.42 18.55 -25.51
C ILE A 639 22.12 19.19 -26.05
N ASP A 640 21.99 20.51 -25.95
CA ASP A 640 20.84 21.28 -26.41
C ASP A 640 19.49 20.74 -25.84
N ASN A 641 19.44 20.52 -24.52
CA ASN A 641 18.30 19.95 -23.79
C ASN A 641 17.92 18.52 -24.19
N ARG A 642 18.80 17.79 -24.89
CA ARG A 642 18.55 16.39 -25.28
C ARG A 642 18.88 15.39 -24.19
N LEU A 643 19.83 15.69 -23.30
CA LEU A 643 20.26 14.85 -22.20
C LEU A 643 19.91 15.51 -20.85
N GLN A 644 19.05 14.90 -20.07
CA GLN A 644 18.76 15.25 -18.70
C GLN A 644 19.36 14.19 -17.78
N PHE A 645 20.16 14.63 -16.80
CA PHE A 645 20.74 13.78 -15.79
C PHE A 645 20.57 14.40 -14.42
N ASN A 646 19.93 13.64 -13.52
CA ASN A 646 19.66 14.03 -12.13
C ASN A 646 20.23 12.97 -11.20
N VAL A 647 20.90 13.40 -10.12
CA VAL A 647 21.41 12.50 -9.08
C VAL A 647 21.22 13.12 -7.71
N ALA A 648 20.90 12.31 -6.70
CA ALA A 648 20.80 12.69 -5.30
C ALA A 648 21.49 11.65 -4.41
N LEU A 649 22.32 12.10 -3.50
CA LEU A 649 22.91 11.34 -2.41
C LEU A 649 22.23 11.75 -1.12
N PHE A 650 21.87 10.79 -0.29
CA PHE A 650 21.11 11.08 0.93
C PHE A 650 21.53 10.23 2.12
N HIS A 651 21.36 10.82 3.31
CA HIS A 651 21.57 10.18 4.61
C HIS A 651 20.38 10.49 5.52
N TYR A 652 19.73 9.46 6.09
CA TYR A 652 18.58 9.59 6.98
C TYR A 652 18.85 9.00 8.33
N ILE A 653 18.42 9.72 9.38
CA ILE A 653 18.42 9.28 10.77
C ILE A 653 16.97 9.14 11.21
N TYR A 654 16.54 7.90 11.39
CA TYR A 654 15.18 7.55 11.76
C TYR A 654 15.05 7.34 13.27
N LYS A 655 14.03 7.95 13.87
CA LYS A 655 13.70 7.79 15.29
C LYS A 655 12.25 7.33 15.43
N ASN A 656 12.04 6.28 16.22
CA ASN A 656 10.73 5.70 16.52
C ASN A 656 9.96 5.26 15.27
N GLN A 657 10.61 4.70 14.25
CA GLN A 657 9.91 4.13 13.11
C GLN A 657 8.83 3.15 13.58
N GLN A 658 7.59 3.38 13.17
CA GLN A 658 6.48 2.51 13.52
C GLN A 658 6.52 1.26 12.63
N SER A 659 6.79 0.14 13.23
CA SER A 659 6.91 -1.16 12.58
C SER A 659 5.90 -2.14 13.16
N GLN A 660 5.30 -2.97 12.32
CA GLN A 660 4.31 -3.96 12.72
C GLN A 660 4.96 -5.34 12.82
N LEU A 661 4.51 -6.11 13.78
CA LEU A 661 4.96 -7.44 14.10
C LEU A 661 3.76 -8.30 14.47
N LEU A 662 3.76 -9.55 14.02
CA LEU A 662 2.87 -10.60 14.53
C LEU A 662 3.68 -11.47 15.49
N ASP A 663 3.23 -11.60 16.73
CA ASP A 663 3.90 -12.46 17.70
C ASP A 663 3.42 -13.93 17.58
N PRO A 664 4.13 -14.87 18.24
CA PRO A 664 3.75 -16.28 18.21
C PRO A 664 2.35 -16.58 18.75
N SER A 665 1.75 -15.69 19.54
CA SER A 665 0.37 -15.84 20.04
C SER A 665 -0.69 -15.27 19.06
N SER A 666 -0.32 -15.02 17.82
CA SER A 666 -1.19 -14.45 16.76
C SER A 666 -1.68 -13.03 17.07
N VAL A 667 -0.97 -12.31 17.94
CA VAL A 667 -1.26 -10.93 18.26
C VAL A 667 -0.36 -9.99 17.47
N THR A 668 -0.97 -9.03 16.83
CA THR A 668 -0.25 -7.98 16.10
C THR A 668 0.14 -6.85 17.05
N PHE A 669 1.40 -6.51 17.04
CA PHE A 669 1.97 -5.38 17.75
C PHE A 669 2.48 -4.31 16.80
N LEU A 670 2.40 -3.06 17.24
CA LEU A 670 3.14 -1.95 16.65
C LEU A 670 4.29 -1.58 17.59
N THR A 671 5.51 -1.52 17.09
CA THR A 671 6.69 -1.15 17.85
C THR A 671 7.38 0.06 17.24
N ASN A 672 8.26 0.73 18.01
CA ASN A 672 9.06 1.84 17.56
C ASN A 672 10.52 1.42 17.47
N LEU A 673 11.13 1.49 16.29
CA LEU A 673 12.52 1.16 16.01
C LEU A 673 13.29 2.40 15.57
N ASN A 674 14.59 2.47 15.88
CA ASN A 674 15.48 3.51 15.35
C ASN A 674 16.38 2.89 14.27
N GLY A 675 16.84 3.72 13.35
CA GLY A 675 17.75 3.25 12.32
C GLY A 675 18.31 4.35 11.44
N LYS A 676 19.16 3.95 10.52
CA LYS A 676 19.82 4.85 9.56
C LYS A 676 19.71 4.29 8.15
N LEU A 677 19.73 5.19 7.20
CA LEU A 677 19.64 4.84 5.79
C LEU A 677 20.53 5.77 4.98
N ASN A 678 21.36 5.20 4.12
CA ASN A 678 22.15 5.90 3.11
C ASN A 678 21.70 5.45 1.73
N GLY A 679 21.80 6.32 0.75
CA GLY A 679 21.48 5.92 -0.59
C GLY A 679 21.82 6.92 -1.66
N LEU A 680 21.56 6.46 -2.89
CA LEU A 680 21.70 7.20 -4.13
C LEU A 680 20.48 6.97 -5.00
N ASP A 681 19.96 8.03 -5.59
CA ASP A 681 19.04 7.99 -6.72
C ASP A 681 19.69 8.66 -7.93
N ALA A 682 19.65 8.03 -9.09
CA ALA A 682 20.06 8.62 -10.35
C ALA A 682 18.99 8.40 -11.41
N GLU A 683 18.74 9.42 -12.23
CA GLU A 683 17.80 9.40 -13.34
C GLU A 683 18.42 10.01 -14.59
N LEU A 684 18.19 9.36 -15.71
CA LEU A 684 18.63 9.78 -17.03
C LEU A 684 17.45 9.78 -17.98
N ASN A 685 17.29 10.87 -18.73
CA ASN A 685 16.43 10.94 -19.92
C ASN A 685 17.25 11.47 -21.07
N PHE A 686 17.31 10.72 -22.16
CA PHE A 686 18.14 11.07 -23.31
C PHE A 686 17.39 10.94 -24.64
N ALA A 687 17.17 12.04 -25.32
CA ALA A 687 16.74 12.07 -26.71
C ALA A 687 17.96 11.86 -27.61
N VAL A 688 18.34 10.58 -27.83
CA VAL A 688 19.52 10.19 -28.65
C VAL A 688 19.41 10.77 -30.06
N THR A 689 18.22 10.65 -30.63
CA THR A 689 17.79 11.26 -31.89
C THR A 689 16.36 11.79 -31.74
N PRO A 690 15.81 12.54 -32.71
CA PRO A 690 14.38 12.89 -32.69
C PRO A 690 13.44 11.66 -32.67
N ARG A 691 13.94 10.48 -33.04
CA ARG A 691 13.19 9.21 -33.12
C ARG A 691 13.49 8.23 -31.98
N ILE A 692 14.59 8.41 -31.25
CA ILE A 692 15.02 7.47 -30.21
C ILE A 692 15.18 8.22 -28.90
N ARG A 693 14.47 7.76 -27.88
CA ARG A 693 14.59 8.24 -26.49
C ARG A 693 14.91 7.08 -25.56
N ILE A 694 15.80 7.32 -24.62
CA ILE A 694 16.18 6.39 -23.57
C ILE A 694 15.87 7.05 -22.23
N ASN A 695 15.23 6.31 -21.35
CA ASN A 695 15.10 6.67 -19.95
C ASN A 695 15.73 5.58 -19.09
N ALA A 696 16.42 5.98 -18.04
CA ALA A 696 16.99 5.03 -17.08
C ALA A 696 16.92 5.61 -15.66
N GLY A 697 16.83 4.72 -14.71
CA GLY A 697 16.80 5.03 -13.30
C GLY A 697 17.58 4.00 -12.49
N LEU A 698 18.32 4.46 -11.48
CA LEU A 698 19.09 3.64 -10.55
C LEU A 698 18.86 4.12 -9.13
N GLY A 699 18.55 3.19 -8.23
CA GLY A 699 18.47 3.40 -6.81
C GLY A 699 19.40 2.44 -6.07
N ILE A 700 20.17 2.96 -5.13
CA ILE A 700 21.03 2.19 -4.23
C ILE A 700 20.68 2.56 -2.81
N LEU A 701 20.47 1.57 -1.93
CA LEU A 701 20.12 1.75 -0.54
C LEU A 701 20.98 0.88 0.39
N ASP A 702 21.42 1.46 1.51
CA ASP A 702 21.97 0.75 2.65
C ASP A 702 21.23 1.24 3.91
N SER A 703 20.34 0.40 4.43
CA SER A 703 19.53 0.69 5.62
C SER A 703 19.85 -0.28 6.73
N LYS A 704 19.86 0.20 7.98
CA LYS A 704 20.13 -0.62 9.16
C LYS A 704 19.38 -0.09 10.37
N PHE A 705 18.73 -0.99 11.10
CA PHE A 705 18.25 -0.67 12.44
C PHE A 705 19.43 -0.51 13.42
N ASP A 706 19.24 0.36 14.42
CA ASP A 706 20.22 0.55 15.47
C ASP A 706 20.25 -0.67 16.41
N LYS A 707 21.40 -0.94 17.02
CA LYS A 707 21.55 -2.05 17.99
C LYS A 707 20.77 -1.78 19.28
N GLY A 708 20.38 -2.87 19.97
CA GLY A 708 19.63 -2.78 21.22
C GLY A 708 18.13 -2.60 21.06
N HIS A 709 17.61 -2.71 19.84
CA HIS A 709 16.17 -2.76 19.58
C HIS A 709 15.67 -4.19 19.61
N CYS A 710 14.99 -4.53 20.70
CA CYS A 710 14.49 -5.87 20.95
C CYS A 710 13.07 -6.02 20.44
N GLY A 711 12.85 -6.91 19.49
CA GLY A 711 11.55 -7.30 18.97
C GLY A 711 11.18 -8.72 19.35
N SER A 712 9.90 -9.01 19.60
CA SER A 712 9.43 -10.38 19.71
C SER A 712 9.51 -11.06 18.34
N ALA A 713 10.28 -12.11 18.22
CA ALA A 713 10.36 -12.86 16.98
C ALA A 713 9.04 -13.57 16.68
N PRO A 714 8.68 -13.73 15.40
CA PRO A 714 7.52 -14.52 15.01
C PRO A 714 7.67 -16.01 15.33
N ILE A 715 8.88 -16.43 15.70
CA ILE A 715 9.21 -17.79 16.12
C ILE A 715 9.60 -17.77 17.59
N PRO A 716 9.07 -18.69 18.41
CA PRO A 716 9.44 -18.78 19.81
C PRO A 716 10.86 -19.35 19.96
N ALA A 717 11.85 -18.52 19.75
CA ALA A 717 13.22 -18.83 20.11
C ALA A 717 13.42 -18.66 21.61
N ILE A 718 14.18 -19.53 22.24
CA ILE A 718 14.69 -19.35 23.58
C ILE A 718 16.20 -19.23 23.49
N PRO A 719 16.76 -18.07 23.25
CA PRO A 719 18.09 -17.80 23.75
C PRO A 719 17.99 -17.00 25.03
N PRO A 720 18.79 -17.28 26.03
CA PRO A 720 18.85 -16.47 27.25
C PRO A 720 19.31 -15.02 26.99
N GLN A 721 20.02 -14.77 25.92
CA GLN A 721 20.41 -13.44 25.44
C GLN A 721 20.78 -13.50 23.97
N GLN A 722 20.31 -12.50 23.18
CA GLN A 722 20.89 -12.22 21.86
C GLN A 722 21.19 -10.74 21.73
N GLY A 723 22.43 -10.44 21.43
CA GLY A 723 22.91 -9.06 21.38
C GLY A 723 22.74 -8.35 22.72
N ASN A 724 22.14 -7.17 22.69
CA ASN A 724 21.86 -6.34 23.87
C ASN A 724 20.47 -6.62 24.48
N CYS A 725 19.73 -7.59 24.00
CA CYS A 725 18.39 -7.88 24.48
C CYS A 725 18.45 -8.89 25.62
N VAL A 726 17.99 -8.48 26.79
CA VAL A 726 17.79 -9.40 27.92
C VAL A 726 16.49 -10.14 27.66
N ALA A 727 16.57 -11.45 27.45
CA ALA A 727 15.39 -12.28 27.27
C ALA A 727 14.63 -12.38 28.59
N THR A 728 13.66 -11.52 28.80
CA THR A 728 12.64 -11.66 29.87
C THR A 728 11.49 -12.55 29.44
N ALA A 729 11.39 -12.82 28.12
CA ALA A 729 10.39 -13.70 27.51
C ALA A 729 11.00 -14.41 26.29
N ARG A 730 10.40 -15.53 25.88
CA ARG A 730 10.76 -16.28 24.68
C ARG A 730 10.57 -15.40 23.42
N GLY A 731 11.47 -15.52 22.47
CA GLY A 731 11.32 -14.90 21.16
C GLY A 731 11.73 -13.44 21.07
N ILE A 732 12.45 -12.89 22.04
CA ILE A 732 13.00 -11.53 21.94
C ILE A 732 14.38 -11.58 21.28
N VAL A 733 14.54 -10.83 20.19
CA VAL A 733 15.77 -10.74 19.41
C VAL A 733 16.18 -9.28 19.18
N ASP A 734 17.48 -9.04 19.09
CA ASP A 734 18.02 -7.75 18.67
C ASP A 734 18.00 -7.68 17.13
N VAL A 735 17.18 -6.80 16.59
CA VAL A 735 17.08 -6.56 15.14
C VAL A 735 18.14 -5.57 14.63
N GLY A 736 19.05 -5.15 15.50
CA GLY A 736 20.14 -4.22 15.15
C GLY A 736 21.03 -4.75 14.04
N GLY A 737 21.25 -3.93 13.02
CA GLY A 737 22.01 -4.29 11.83
C GLY A 737 21.17 -4.84 10.68
N ASN A 738 19.92 -5.27 10.92
CA ASN A 738 19.02 -5.72 9.87
C ASN A 738 18.56 -4.55 8.99
N PRO A 739 18.34 -4.79 7.70
CA PRO A 739 17.82 -3.78 6.79
C PRO A 739 16.35 -3.46 7.09
N PHE A 740 15.89 -2.31 6.63
CA PHE A 740 14.48 -1.95 6.67
C PHE A 740 13.66 -2.87 5.75
N PRO A 741 12.42 -3.20 6.12
CA PRO A 741 11.52 -3.96 5.24
C PRO A 741 11.32 -3.27 3.89
N TYR A 742 11.28 -4.06 2.83
CA TYR A 742 11.11 -3.59 1.45
C TYR A 742 12.20 -2.62 0.96
N ALA A 743 13.32 -2.52 1.64
CA ALA A 743 14.49 -1.73 1.23
C ALA A 743 15.42 -2.58 0.36
N SER A 744 15.16 -2.64 -0.94
CA SER A 744 16.07 -3.30 -1.89
C SER A 744 17.39 -2.55 -1.98
N LYS A 745 18.52 -3.28 -1.86
CA LYS A 745 19.86 -2.66 -1.96
C LYS A 745 20.12 -1.99 -3.30
N VAL A 746 19.59 -2.57 -4.39
CA VAL A 746 19.72 -2.02 -5.73
C VAL A 746 18.40 -2.19 -6.45
N SER A 747 17.92 -1.13 -7.04
CA SER A 747 16.78 -1.15 -7.95
C SER A 747 17.09 -0.29 -9.16
N GLY A 748 16.55 -0.64 -10.30
CA GLY A 748 16.79 0.15 -11.52
C GLY A 748 15.84 -0.21 -12.64
N ASN A 749 15.77 0.68 -13.59
CA ASN A 749 15.01 0.48 -14.82
C ASN A 749 15.71 1.15 -15.99
N ILE A 750 15.47 0.63 -17.17
CA ILE A 750 15.86 1.23 -18.44
C ILE A 750 14.75 0.99 -19.46
N GLY A 751 14.38 2.05 -20.17
CA GLY A 751 13.39 2.01 -21.23
C GLY A 751 13.90 2.70 -22.50
N ILE A 752 13.44 2.22 -23.64
CA ILE A 752 13.72 2.80 -24.95
C ILE A 752 12.41 3.00 -25.70
N ASP A 753 12.22 4.20 -26.24
CA ASP A 753 11.19 4.55 -27.21
C ASP A 753 11.84 4.74 -28.58
N TRP A 754 11.38 4.00 -29.58
CA TRP A 754 11.82 4.15 -30.95
C TRP A 754 10.65 4.40 -31.90
N LYS A 755 10.55 5.63 -32.41
CA LYS A 755 9.66 5.97 -33.52
C LYS A 755 10.25 5.36 -34.82
N ALA A 756 9.82 4.14 -35.12
CA ALA A 756 10.48 3.31 -36.15
C ALA A 756 10.19 3.83 -37.58
N VAL A 757 8.93 4.11 -37.89
CA VAL A 757 8.54 4.51 -39.25
C VAL A 757 7.30 5.40 -39.17
N ASP A 758 7.21 6.38 -40.06
CA ASP A 758 5.99 7.17 -40.31
C ASP A 758 5.19 6.48 -41.42
N VAL A 759 3.90 6.26 -41.22
CA VAL A 759 3.00 5.59 -42.17
C VAL A 759 1.75 6.44 -42.28
N GLY A 760 1.51 7.01 -43.48
CA GLY A 760 0.45 7.95 -43.70
C GLY A 760 0.59 9.19 -42.82
N ASP A 761 -0.48 9.55 -42.12
CA ASP A 761 -0.52 10.65 -41.14
C ASP A 761 -0.12 10.21 -39.71
N GLY A 762 0.22 8.94 -39.52
CA GLY A 762 0.60 8.35 -38.25
C GLY A 762 2.04 7.87 -38.19
N SER A 763 2.39 7.31 -37.03
CA SER A 763 3.72 6.72 -36.81
C SER A 763 3.64 5.43 -36.02
N VAL A 764 4.54 4.50 -36.33
CA VAL A 764 4.75 3.28 -35.54
C VAL A 764 5.85 3.56 -34.53
N THR A 765 5.53 3.33 -33.26
CA THR A 765 6.47 3.45 -32.14
C THR A 765 6.63 2.09 -31.45
N LEU A 766 7.87 1.72 -31.20
CA LEU A 766 8.25 0.58 -30.37
C LEU A 766 8.71 1.10 -29.03
N HIS A 767 8.20 0.52 -27.97
CA HIS A 767 8.66 0.73 -26.61
C HIS A 767 9.11 -0.60 -26.01
N ALA A 768 10.25 -0.60 -25.32
CA ALA A 768 10.70 -1.72 -24.53
C ALA A 768 11.29 -1.18 -23.23
N ASP A 769 10.95 -1.81 -22.12
CA ASP A 769 11.55 -1.50 -20.83
C ASP A 769 11.92 -2.76 -20.07
N THR A 770 12.90 -2.60 -19.20
CA THR A 770 13.27 -3.62 -18.21
C THR A 770 13.50 -2.96 -16.87
N SER A 771 13.09 -3.65 -15.81
CA SER A 771 13.34 -3.25 -14.44
C SER A 771 14.00 -4.37 -13.65
N TYR A 772 14.89 -4.00 -12.73
CA TYR A 772 15.53 -4.88 -11.78
C TYR A 772 15.16 -4.47 -10.36
N THR A 773 14.74 -5.44 -9.57
CA THR A 773 14.54 -5.30 -8.13
C THR A 773 15.45 -6.28 -7.41
N GLY A 774 16.46 -5.75 -6.72
CA GLY A 774 17.35 -6.56 -5.90
C GLY A 774 16.66 -7.07 -4.65
N ARG A 775 17.33 -7.95 -3.93
CA ARG A 775 16.79 -8.59 -2.72
C ARG A 775 16.31 -7.58 -1.68
N TYR A 776 15.19 -7.88 -1.03
CA TYR A 776 14.62 -7.16 0.12
C TYR A 776 13.93 -8.16 1.07
N TYR A 777 13.65 -7.71 2.29
CA TYR A 777 12.96 -8.51 3.31
C TYR A 777 11.54 -8.02 3.53
N TYR A 778 10.63 -8.92 3.91
CA TYR A 778 9.22 -8.56 4.17
C TYR A 778 9.03 -7.93 5.54
N ASP A 779 9.88 -8.28 6.51
CA ASP A 779 9.82 -7.77 7.88
C ASP A 779 11.21 -7.30 8.36
N PHE A 780 11.29 -6.84 9.59
CA PHE A 780 12.52 -6.31 10.18
C PHE A 780 13.43 -7.38 10.80
N PHE A 781 13.07 -8.66 10.76
CA PHE A 781 13.93 -9.74 11.23
C PHE A 781 14.99 -10.14 10.19
N GLY A 782 14.74 -9.90 8.91
CA GLY A 782 15.71 -10.17 7.84
C GLY A 782 16.10 -11.65 7.73
N ASP A 783 17.39 -11.91 7.51
CA ASP A 783 18.00 -13.27 7.45
C ASP A 783 18.30 -13.85 8.84
N TYR A 784 17.54 -13.49 9.85
CA TYR A 784 17.86 -13.90 11.18
C TYR A 784 17.70 -15.43 11.35
N SER A 785 18.80 -16.10 11.70
CA SER A 785 18.77 -17.49 12.09
C SER A 785 18.58 -17.60 13.61
N PHE A 786 17.52 -18.26 14.04
CA PHE A 786 17.23 -18.45 15.45
C PHE A 786 18.10 -19.54 16.02
N LYS A 787 18.76 -19.24 17.15
CA LYS A 787 19.51 -20.21 17.95
C LYS A 787 18.82 -20.34 19.31
N GLY A 788 18.54 -21.55 19.74
CA GLY A 788 17.88 -21.80 21.02
C GLY A 788 17.13 -23.10 21.03
N LEU A 789 16.14 -23.22 21.92
CA LEU A 789 15.25 -24.37 22.01
C LEU A 789 13.84 -24.00 21.51
N ASN A 790 13.24 -24.91 20.78
CA ASN A 790 11.85 -24.80 20.32
C ASN A 790 10.84 -25.09 21.47
N TYR A 791 9.54 -25.08 21.19
CA TYR A 791 8.48 -25.37 22.17
C TYR A 791 8.56 -26.81 22.74
N ALA A 792 9.11 -27.72 21.97
CA ALA A 792 9.33 -29.11 22.43
C ALA A 792 10.63 -29.28 23.19
N GLY A 793 11.39 -28.21 23.45
CA GLY A 793 12.68 -28.25 24.15
C GLY A 793 13.84 -28.80 23.31
N GLN A 794 13.69 -28.90 21.99
CA GLN A 794 14.74 -29.33 21.06
C GLN A 794 15.53 -28.13 20.53
N PRO A 795 16.82 -28.31 20.20
CA PRO A 795 17.60 -27.24 19.57
C PRO A 795 16.97 -26.76 18.27
N PHE A 796 16.97 -25.45 18.06
CA PHE A 796 16.62 -24.86 16.78
C PHE A 796 17.61 -25.29 15.70
N THR A 797 17.12 -25.77 14.58
CA THR A 797 17.92 -25.89 13.37
C THR A 797 17.91 -24.58 12.60
N ASP A 798 19.01 -24.24 11.93
CA ASP A 798 19.08 -23.07 11.05
C ASP A 798 18.17 -23.28 9.83
N ARG A 799 16.94 -22.81 9.92
CA ARG A 799 15.91 -23.04 8.93
C ARG A 799 16.07 -22.18 7.68
N ASP A 800 16.56 -20.97 7.87
CA ASP A 800 16.73 -20.05 6.76
C ASP A 800 17.79 -20.53 5.79
N ALA A 801 18.82 -21.22 6.30
CA ALA A 801 19.79 -21.89 5.45
C ALA A 801 19.19 -23.08 4.66
N ALA A 802 18.23 -23.79 5.24
CA ALA A 802 17.55 -24.93 4.60
C ALA A 802 16.44 -24.52 3.62
N ARG A 803 15.76 -23.41 3.88
CA ARG A 803 14.62 -22.92 3.07
C ARG A 803 15.03 -22.03 1.92
N GLY A 804 16.19 -21.40 1.99
CA GLY A 804 16.65 -20.44 1.02
C GLY A 804 16.00 -19.04 1.19
N PRO A 805 16.46 -18.07 0.42
CA PRO A 805 16.17 -16.64 0.64
C PRO A 805 14.73 -16.20 0.34
N LEU A 806 13.88 -17.05 -0.19
CA LEU A 806 12.53 -16.66 -0.63
C LEU A 806 11.52 -16.54 0.51
N HIS A 807 11.77 -17.20 1.65
CA HIS A 807 10.81 -17.27 2.75
C HIS A 807 10.78 -16.01 3.61
N VAL A 808 11.86 -15.25 3.62
CA VAL A 808 12.01 -14.04 4.44
C VAL A 808 12.00 -12.74 3.62
N GLY A 809 11.97 -12.85 2.29
CA GLY A 809 12.03 -11.69 1.42
C GLY A 809 11.74 -12.01 -0.05
N GLY A 810 11.71 -10.97 -0.85
CA GLY A 810 11.57 -11.02 -2.31
C GLY A 810 12.74 -10.35 -3.00
N GLY A 811 12.64 -10.18 -4.33
CA GLY A 811 13.65 -9.51 -5.15
C GLY A 811 14.49 -10.45 -6.00
N ASP A 812 15.64 -9.95 -6.44
CA ASP A 812 16.56 -10.61 -7.38
C ASP A 812 15.87 -11.06 -8.67
N TYR A 813 15.08 -10.14 -9.25
CA TYR A 813 14.39 -10.43 -10.50
C TYR A 813 14.45 -9.28 -11.49
N TRP A 814 14.40 -9.66 -12.75
CA TRP A 814 14.21 -8.76 -13.88
C TRP A 814 12.81 -8.94 -14.45
N LEU A 815 12.16 -7.82 -14.78
CA LEU A 815 10.93 -7.79 -15.55
C LEU A 815 11.21 -7.10 -16.88
N VAL A 816 10.71 -7.68 -17.97
CA VAL A 816 10.85 -7.14 -19.32
C VAL A 816 9.46 -6.94 -19.88
N ASN A 817 9.20 -5.73 -20.41
CA ASN A 817 7.94 -5.36 -21.02
C ASN A 817 8.17 -4.83 -22.43
N GLY A 818 7.15 -4.85 -23.25
CA GLY A 818 7.21 -4.32 -24.60
C GLY A 818 5.85 -3.85 -25.11
N ARG A 819 5.88 -2.83 -25.98
CA ARG A 819 4.70 -2.28 -26.63
C ARG A 819 5.02 -1.86 -28.04
N ILE A 820 4.14 -2.16 -28.97
CA ILE A 820 4.11 -1.61 -30.33
C ILE A 820 2.84 -0.81 -30.50
N SER A 821 2.94 0.40 -31.04
CA SER A 821 1.78 1.24 -31.25
C SER A 821 1.85 1.94 -32.59
N TYR A 822 0.70 2.06 -33.25
CA TYR A 822 0.49 2.96 -34.36
C TYR A 822 -0.43 4.11 -33.89
N ALA A 823 -0.04 5.34 -34.11
CA ALA A 823 -0.80 6.50 -33.65
C ALA A 823 -0.84 7.59 -34.73
N THR A 824 -2.04 8.11 -34.96
CA THR A 824 -2.32 9.33 -35.70
C THR A 824 -2.68 10.46 -34.73
N ARG A 825 -3.19 11.59 -35.22
CA ARG A 825 -3.69 12.68 -34.34
C ARG A 825 -4.91 12.28 -33.53
N SER A 826 -5.86 11.55 -34.15
CA SER A 826 -7.17 11.23 -33.55
C SER A 826 -7.33 9.76 -33.14
N PHE A 827 -6.43 8.88 -33.56
CA PHE A 827 -6.58 7.43 -33.36
C PHE A 827 -5.24 6.78 -33.00
N SER A 828 -5.26 5.75 -32.13
CA SER A 828 -4.10 4.89 -31.92
C SER A 828 -4.53 3.45 -31.63
N VAL A 829 -3.72 2.49 -32.09
CA VAL A 829 -3.82 1.07 -31.72
C VAL A 829 -2.48 0.63 -31.17
N ALA A 830 -2.50 -0.19 -30.15
CA ALA A 830 -1.29 -0.75 -29.55
C ALA A 830 -1.48 -2.22 -29.17
N GLY A 831 -0.40 -3.01 -29.35
CA GLY A 831 -0.23 -4.32 -28.72
C GLY A 831 0.82 -4.22 -27.62
N TYR A 832 0.64 -4.92 -26.53
CA TYR A 832 1.59 -4.91 -25.43
C TYR A 832 1.82 -6.30 -24.84
N VAL A 833 2.98 -6.48 -24.22
CA VAL A 833 3.32 -7.61 -23.37
C VAL A 833 3.95 -7.10 -22.07
N LYS A 834 3.50 -7.62 -20.92
CA LYS A 834 4.11 -7.41 -19.62
C LYS A 834 4.71 -8.72 -19.11
N ASN A 835 5.80 -8.61 -18.36
CA ASN A 835 6.54 -9.76 -17.84
C ASN A 835 6.83 -10.78 -18.96
N LEU A 836 7.45 -10.33 -20.05
CA LEU A 836 7.72 -11.12 -21.25
C LEU A 836 8.39 -12.47 -20.95
N THR A 837 9.30 -12.49 -19.99
CA THR A 837 10.03 -13.68 -19.55
C THR A 837 9.20 -14.64 -18.68
N ASN A 838 7.96 -14.28 -18.36
CA ASN A 838 7.08 -15.01 -17.43
C ASN A 838 7.74 -15.31 -16.07
N LYS A 839 8.51 -14.33 -15.56
CA LYS A 839 9.18 -14.45 -14.26
C LYS A 839 8.15 -14.59 -13.14
N LEU A 840 8.28 -15.65 -12.36
CA LEU A 840 7.55 -15.78 -11.09
C LEU A 840 8.29 -14.96 -10.03
N TYR A 841 7.59 -14.07 -9.35
CA TYR A 841 8.10 -13.27 -8.24
C TYR A 841 7.00 -12.99 -7.22
N TYR A 842 7.44 -12.62 -6.01
CA TYR A 842 6.58 -12.46 -4.86
C TYR A 842 6.75 -11.03 -4.31
N PRO A 843 5.82 -10.13 -4.60
CA PRO A 843 5.89 -8.74 -4.14
C PRO A 843 5.59 -8.60 -2.64
N ASN A 844 4.96 -9.60 -2.03
CA ASN A 844 4.56 -9.59 -0.63
C ASN A 844 4.66 -11.01 -0.05
N GLY A 845 4.98 -11.09 1.23
CA GLY A 845 5.02 -12.31 2.00
C GLY A 845 4.85 -12.02 3.49
N ILE A 846 4.43 -13.00 4.24
CA ILE A 846 4.21 -12.88 5.68
C ILE A 846 4.72 -14.13 6.36
N ASN A 847 5.55 -13.90 7.37
CA ASN A 847 5.99 -14.93 8.27
C ASN A 847 4.97 -15.07 9.41
N VAL A 848 4.24 -16.18 9.40
CA VAL A 848 3.31 -16.58 10.47
C VAL A 848 3.74 -17.89 11.14
N GLU A 849 4.99 -18.24 11.00
CA GLU A 849 5.57 -19.49 11.44
C GLU A 849 5.41 -19.71 12.94
N GLY A 850 5.66 -18.66 13.73
CA GLY A 850 5.49 -18.74 15.18
C GLY A 850 4.06 -19.02 15.62
N SER A 851 3.08 -18.57 14.84
CA SER A 851 1.65 -18.76 15.13
C SER A 851 1.12 -20.06 14.54
N TYR A 852 1.39 -20.31 13.27
CA TYR A 852 0.72 -21.36 12.47
C TYR A 852 1.69 -22.40 11.90
N GLY A 853 2.99 -22.30 12.19
CA GLY A 853 4.02 -23.23 11.68
C GLY A 853 4.29 -23.05 10.18
N SER A 854 3.95 -21.91 9.60
CA SER A 854 4.07 -21.66 8.18
C SER A 854 4.44 -20.22 7.85
N ASP A 855 4.88 -20.01 6.64
CA ASP A 855 4.96 -18.72 6.00
C ASP A 855 4.21 -18.77 4.66
N TYR A 856 3.83 -17.66 4.14
CA TYR A 856 3.17 -17.60 2.85
C TYR A 856 3.63 -16.43 2.00
N LEU A 857 3.59 -16.66 0.70
CA LEU A 857 4.00 -15.71 -0.30
C LEU A 857 2.83 -15.35 -1.22
N ILE A 858 2.70 -14.07 -1.51
CA ILE A 858 1.74 -13.53 -2.47
C ILE A 858 2.46 -13.35 -3.80
N ARG A 859 1.96 -14.02 -4.83
CA ARG A 859 2.57 -14.01 -6.15
C ARG A 859 2.03 -12.89 -7.02
N ALA A 860 2.92 -12.34 -7.84
CA ALA A 860 2.55 -11.37 -8.84
C ALA A 860 1.85 -12.00 -10.06
N ALA A 861 1.22 -11.15 -10.87
CA ALA A 861 0.64 -11.57 -12.14
C ALA A 861 1.68 -12.22 -13.07
N PRO A 862 1.31 -13.26 -13.84
CA PRO A 862 2.19 -13.87 -14.83
C PRO A 862 2.40 -12.95 -16.03
N ARG A 863 3.07 -13.46 -17.09
CA ARG A 863 3.09 -12.79 -18.38
C ARG A 863 1.68 -12.51 -18.87
N THR A 864 1.45 -11.26 -19.23
CA THR A 864 0.19 -10.81 -19.82
C THR A 864 0.45 -10.08 -21.13
N PHE A 865 -0.49 -10.19 -22.04
CA PHE A 865 -0.48 -9.45 -23.30
C PHE A 865 -1.89 -8.97 -23.62
N GLY A 866 -1.97 -7.96 -24.46
CA GLY A 866 -3.25 -7.41 -24.86
C GLY A 866 -3.12 -6.39 -25.98
N VAL A 867 -4.27 -5.91 -26.41
CA VAL A 867 -4.42 -4.85 -27.41
C VAL A 867 -5.25 -3.72 -26.85
N GLU A 868 -4.98 -2.52 -27.32
CA GLU A 868 -5.71 -1.31 -26.98
C GLU A 868 -5.98 -0.48 -28.23
N ALA A 869 -7.14 0.15 -28.26
CA ALA A 869 -7.49 1.17 -29.26
C ALA A 869 -7.97 2.42 -28.55
N SER A 870 -7.47 3.57 -28.97
CA SER A 870 -7.83 4.86 -28.41
C SER A 870 -8.24 5.82 -29.52
N PHE A 871 -9.30 6.56 -29.25
CA PHE A 871 -9.82 7.60 -30.12
C PHE A 871 -9.85 8.93 -29.38
N LYS A 872 -9.49 10.05 -30.07
CA LYS A 872 -9.50 11.41 -29.54
C LYS A 872 -10.29 12.31 -30.50
N PHE A 873 -11.09 13.19 -29.97
CA PHE A 873 -11.94 14.11 -30.72
C PHE A 873 -11.98 15.51 -30.12
#